data_955a49dff2bd9c7f4826c08d2e076598
#
_entry.id   955a49dff2bd9c7f4826c08d2e076598
#
_cell.length_a   1.000
_cell.length_b   1.000
_cell.length_c   1.000
_cell.angle_alpha   90.00
_cell.angle_beta   90.00
_cell.angle_gamma   90.00
#
_symmetry.space_group_name_H-M   'P 1'
#
loop_
_entity.id
_entity.type
_entity.pdbx_description
1 polymer ?
#
loop_
_entity_poly.entity_id
_entity_poly.type
_entity_poly.pdbx_seq_one_letter_code
_entity_poly.pdbx_strand_id
1 'polypeptide(L)'
;MRTLWIAALLALVACATKQSEEKSVPANTASAAPTASAIAATSPPAGAAARGAKAAIGDFGLDLSAIDGTVRPGDDFFAYANGGWYERFTIPEDKSSFGPFDRLDELSKERVRTIIEKAAAAHAPAGTPAQQIGDYYAAYMDQAAIEANGLAPARQDLQRIAAVRTREEVAHLFGEPGFATLFDVQLPPDFKNPDRYSVFISESTLGLPDRDYYLKDDPALKELRAKYVGYIEQMLTLGGVADAAAKAREIMAFETEASKVQWPLEKRRDVDAIYNPRSKTQLLAYAPGFPWQPFLDAQQLNVREQVVLGELTAIRDLAALFGRTNVVTLKDFLTFHYLNSHASYLPKRFDEARFAFYGQTMRGQPQQRERWKRAVDAVDDSLGEAVGRLYVAQYFPPESKAKMQQLVADLEAALSERIDALDWMTPQTKTRAHEKLAAFTPKIGYPDKWKDYSKLSVRRDDLLGNVRRAAEWQWNYQVERLDKPVDRSEWQMTPQEINAYYNPSNNEIVFPAAILQPPFFDPNADPAVNFGAIGAVIGHEMGHGFDDQGRKFGPDGAMRDWWTAADAQVFTARTARLIKQFSDFEALPGLKVNGANTVGENIGDLGGLNMAHEAYRISLKGQPAAVLDGLSGDQRFFLAYAQVWREKYREGALREIVMSNEHSPSKFRVNGPLPNIDEWYSAFSVQPGDKLYIRPADRVRIW
;
A
#
# COMPACT_ATOMS: atom_id res chain seq x y z
N MET A 1 1.73 -11.33 -0.89
CA MET A 1 2.74 -10.44 -1.49
C MET A 1 2.30 -9.76 -2.80
N ARG A 2 1.16 -10.11 -3.38
CA ARG A 2 0.55 -9.37 -4.52
C ARG A 2 -0.26 -8.13 -4.09
N THR A 3 -0.63 -8.01 -2.83
CA THR A 3 -1.51 -6.96 -2.32
C THR A 3 -0.82 -5.62 -2.05
N LEU A 4 0.46 -5.59 -1.76
CA LEU A 4 1.19 -4.35 -1.46
C LEU A 4 1.50 -3.47 -2.69
N TRP A 5 1.57 -4.06 -3.88
CA TRP A 5 1.83 -3.32 -5.13
C TRP A 5 0.56 -2.77 -5.80
N ILE A 6 -0.58 -3.35 -5.52
CA ILE A 6 -1.86 -2.98 -6.13
C ILE A 6 -2.48 -1.77 -5.41
N ALA A 7 -2.20 -1.57 -4.12
CA ALA A 7 -2.76 -0.48 -3.35
C ALA A 7 -2.26 0.92 -3.79
N ALA A 8 -0.99 1.05 -4.18
CA ALA A 8 -0.41 2.34 -4.57
C ALA A 8 -0.91 2.85 -5.95
N LEU A 9 -1.25 1.95 -6.88
CA LEU A 9 -1.83 2.33 -8.18
C LEU A 9 -3.36 2.49 -8.13
N LEU A 10 -4.03 1.89 -7.14
CA LEU A 10 -5.47 1.98 -6.95
C LEU A 10 -5.91 3.16 -6.07
N ALA A 11 -5.00 3.87 -5.43
CA ALA A 11 -5.29 5.09 -4.69
C ALA A 11 -5.80 6.25 -5.56
N LEU A 12 -5.96 6.05 -6.85
CA LEU A 12 -6.27 7.07 -7.83
C LEU A 12 -7.65 6.92 -8.46
N VAL A 13 -8.77 6.60 -7.80
CA VAL A 13 -10.05 6.77 -8.53
C VAL A 13 -11.33 6.59 -7.71
N ALA A 14 -12.16 7.58 -7.58
CA ALA A 14 -13.57 7.70 -7.91
C ALA A 14 -14.35 8.76 -7.20
N CYS A 15 -15.13 9.54 -7.87
CA CYS A 15 -16.46 9.89 -7.60
C CYS A 15 -17.22 11.01 -8.20
N ALA A 16 -18.39 11.25 -8.24
CA ALA A 16 -19.17 12.48 -8.09
C ALA A 16 -20.70 12.33 -8.01
N THR A 17 -21.27 13.36 -7.53
CA THR A 17 -22.59 13.63 -7.01
C THR A 17 -23.71 13.78 -8.02
N LYS A 18 -24.95 13.62 -7.55
CA LYS A 18 -26.10 14.49 -7.96
C LYS A 18 -27.13 14.64 -6.86
N GLN A 19 -27.48 15.90 -6.62
CA GLN A 19 -28.69 16.31 -5.93
C GLN A 19 -29.93 15.92 -6.73
N SER A 20 -30.96 15.47 -6.06
CA SER A 20 -32.33 15.55 -6.54
C SER A 20 -33.29 15.78 -5.38
N GLU A 21 -34.04 16.79 -5.57
CA GLU A 21 -35.15 17.45 -4.91
C GLU A 21 -35.93 16.68 -3.84
N GLU A 22 -36.26 17.47 -2.80
CA GLU A 22 -37.28 17.19 -1.79
C GLU A 22 -38.65 16.88 -2.38
N LYS A 23 -39.27 15.85 -1.85
CA LYS A 23 -40.73 15.81 -1.68
C LYS A 23 -41.06 15.23 -0.32
N SER A 24 -41.56 16.12 0.51
CA SER A 24 -42.22 15.86 1.79
C SER A 24 -43.48 15.02 1.64
N VAL A 25 -43.76 14.11 2.57
CA VAL A 25 -45.11 13.71 3.09
C VAL A 25 -44.91 12.70 4.25
N PRO A 26 -45.88 12.50 5.17
CA PRO A 26 -45.80 12.98 6.54
C PRO A 26 -45.64 11.88 7.61
N ALA A 27 -45.39 12.32 8.82
CA ALA A 27 -45.32 11.49 10.03
C ALA A 27 -46.58 10.72 10.34
N ASN A 28 -46.43 9.48 10.80
CA ASN A 28 -47.45 8.89 11.68
C ASN A 28 -46.89 7.93 12.74
N THR A 29 -47.15 8.36 13.95
CA THR A 29 -47.47 7.62 15.19
C THR A 29 -46.55 6.52 15.77
N ALA A 30 -46.14 6.85 16.97
CA ALA A 30 -45.51 6.11 18.02
C ALA A 30 -46.07 4.73 18.34
N SER A 31 -45.14 3.82 18.70
CA SER A 31 -45.45 2.72 19.64
C SER A 31 -44.33 2.61 20.67
N ALA A 32 -44.73 2.43 21.93
CA ALA A 32 -43.97 2.57 23.15
C ALA A 32 -42.91 1.49 23.35
N ALA A 33 -41.74 1.91 23.87
CA ALA A 33 -40.75 1.01 24.46
C ALA A 33 -40.96 0.87 25.97
N PRO A 34 -40.61 -0.27 26.57
CA PRO A 34 -40.74 -0.46 28.02
C PRO A 34 -39.56 0.22 28.78
N THR A 35 -39.95 0.86 29.87
CA THR A 35 -39.08 1.51 30.85
C THR A 35 -38.14 0.54 31.55
N ALA A 36 -36.82 0.83 31.50
CA ALA A 36 -35.82 0.26 32.40
C ALA A 36 -35.51 1.25 33.50
N SER A 37 -35.61 0.82 34.74
CA SER A 37 -35.33 1.59 35.96
C SER A 37 -33.93 2.11 36.01
N ALA A 38 -33.80 3.42 36.28
CA ALA A 38 -32.56 4.09 36.57
C ALA A 38 -32.07 3.72 37.97
N ILE A 39 -30.89 3.13 38.10
CA ILE A 39 -30.10 3.09 39.33
C ILE A 39 -29.22 4.35 39.33
N ALA A 40 -29.48 5.22 40.28
CA ALA A 40 -28.70 6.42 40.48
C ALA A 40 -27.27 6.07 40.93
N ALA A 41 -26.28 6.36 40.10
CA ALA A 41 -24.88 6.35 40.47
C ALA A 41 -24.51 7.68 41.11
N THR A 42 -24.14 7.68 42.38
CA THR A 42 -23.58 8.81 43.10
C THR A 42 -22.22 9.18 42.53
N SER A 43 -22.09 10.44 42.12
CA SER A 43 -20.82 11.04 41.72
C SER A 43 -19.80 11.03 42.86
N PRO A 44 -18.54 10.61 42.64
CA PRO A 44 -17.49 10.81 43.63
C PRO A 44 -17.04 12.30 43.70
N PRO A 45 -16.51 12.76 44.83
CA PRO A 45 -16.13 14.16 45.02
C PRO A 45 -14.94 14.54 44.14
N ALA A 46 -15.00 15.75 43.58
CA ALA A 46 -13.91 16.39 42.85
C ALA A 46 -12.73 16.64 43.80
N GLY A 47 -11.60 15.99 43.54
CA GLY A 47 -10.38 16.30 44.31
C GLY A 47 -9.35 15.17 44.36
N ALA A 48 -8.93 14.62 43.22
CA ALA A 48 -7.60 14.01 43.05
C ALA A 48 -7.32 14.04 41.56
N ALA A 49 -6.37 14.85 41.12
CA ALA A 49 -5.85 14.76 39.76
C ALA A 49 -5.37 13.31 39.56
N ALA A 50 -6.08 12.54 38.73
CA ALA A 50 -5.63 11.24 38.27
C ALA A 50 -4.25 11.46 37.65
N ARG A 51 -3.21 10.84 38.16
CA ARG A 51 -1.94 10.72 37.46
C ARG A 51 -2.28 10.07 36.11
N GLY A 52 -2.09 10.83 35.02
CA GLY A 52 -2.35 10.34 33.67
C GLY A 52 -1.63 9.02 33.44
N ALA A 53 -2.24 8.13 32.68
CA ALA A 53 -1.58 6.87 32.29
C ALA A 53 -0.26 7.23 31.59
N LYS A 54 0.81 6.46 31.90
CA LYS A 54 2.14 6.68 31.33
C LYS A 54 2.14 6.37 29.83
N ALA A 55 2.92 7.10 29.04
CA ALA A 55 3.15 6.78 27.64
C ALA A 55 3.75 5.36 27.48
N ALA A 56 3.44 4.69 26.40
CA ALA A 56 3.92 3.34 26.12
C ALA A 56 5.44 3.27 25.84
N ILE A 57 6.04 4.38 25.41
CA ILE A 57 7.47 4.47 25.12
C ILE A 57 8.07 5.62 25.94
N GLY A 58 9.12 5.33 26.70
CA GLY A 58 9.75 6.32 27.57
C GLY A 58 8.77 6.94 28.57
N ASP A 59 9.02 8.18 28.96
CA ASP A 59 8.15 8.90 29.90
C ASP A 59 7.08 9.76 29.21
N PHE A 60 7.30 10.10 27.92
CA PHE A 60 6.40 10.97 27.15
C PHE A 60 6.23 10.58 25.66
N GLY A 61 6.61 9.36 25.29
CA GLY A 61 6.37 8.80 23.94
C GLY A 61 7.61 8.67 23.07
N LEU A 62 8.82 9.07 23.51
CA LEU A 62 10.08 8.96 22.79
C LEU A 62 11.03 7.92 23.39
N ASP A 63 11.77 7.23 22.54
CA ASP A 63 12.88 6.38 22.92
C ASP A 63 14.19 7.20 22.96
N LEU A 64 14.47 7.83 24.09
CA LEU A 64 15.68 8.64 24.25
C LEU A 64 16.97 7.82 24.18
N SER A 65 16.89 6.52 24.43
CA SER A 65 18.04 5.61 24.31
C SER A 65 18.45 5.35 22.86
N ALA A 66 17.58 5.67 21.91
CA ALA A 66 17.87 5.54 20.48
C ALA A 66 18.75 6.68 19.96
N ILE A 67 18.85 7.80 20.67
CA ILE A 67 19.62 8.96 20.24
C ILE A 67 21.11 8.66 20.33
N ASP A 68 21.85 8.96 19.26
CA ASP A 68 23.31 8.95 19.22
C ASP A 68 23.85 10.37 19.29
N GLY A 69 24.20 10.81 20.48
CA GLY A 69 24.78 12.14 20.73
C GLY A 69 26.15 12.37 20.13
N THR A 70 26.81 11.37 19.53
CA THR A 70 28.10 11.51 18.85
C THR A 70 27.92 12.02 17.41
N VAL A 71 26.72 11.86 16.84
CA VAL A 71 26.36 12.34 15.50
C VAL A 71 25.79 13.76 15.62
N ARG A 72 26.26 14.67 14.76
CA ARG A 72 25.67 16.02 14.70
C ARG A 72 24.32 15.96 13.99
N PRO A 73 23.24 16.56 14.55
CA PRO A 73 21.90 16.57 13.91
C PRO A 73 21.93 17.11 12.46
N GLY A 74 22.75 18.16 12.21
CA GLY A 74 22.90 18.76 10.89
C GLY A 74 23.74 17.96 9.89
N ASP A 75 24.41 16.88 10.31
CA ASP A 75 25.18 16.03 9.42
C ASP A 75 24.42 14.78 8.97
N ASP A 76 23.65 14.16 9.87
CA ASP A 76 22.79 13.01 9.60
C ASP A 76 21.73 12.89 10.71
N PHE A 77 20.56 13.48 10.49
CA PHE A 77 19.52 13.52 11.51
C PHE A 77 18.93 12.14 11.79
N PHE A 78 18.83 11.30 10.76
CA PHE A 78 18.39 9.92 10.94
C PHE A 78 19.32 9.13 11.87
N ALA A 79 20.63 9.24 11.65
CA ALA A 79 21.62 8.60 12.51
C ALA A 79 21.64 9.22 13.92
N TYR A 80 21.51 10.55 14.06
CA TYR A 80 21.39 11.22 15.34
C TYR A 80 20.20 10.68 16.16
N ALA A 81 19.01 10.63 15.56
CA ALA A 81 17.78 10.24 16.26
C ALA A 81 17.68 8.73 16.55
N ASN A 82 18.39 7.88 15.79
CA ASN A 82 18.19 6.42 15.77
C ASN A 82 19.50 5.60 15.94
N GLY A 83 20.68 6.23 15.98
CA GLY A 83 21.98 5.53 15.97
C GLY A 83 22.14 4.55 17.11
N GLY A 84 21.74 4.93 18.33
CA GLY A 84 21.78 4.03 19.47
C GLY A 84 20.86 2.80 19.34
N TRP A 85 19.72 2.95 18.66
CA TRP A 85 18.87 1.79 18.31
C TRP A 85 19.55 0.94 17.22
N TYR A 86 20.11 1.58 16.18
CA TYR A 86 20.77 0.90 15.07
C TYR A 86 21.94 0.02 15.51
N GLU A 87 22.74 0.48 16.47
CA GLU A 87 23.86 -0.32 17.01
C GLU A 87 23.42 -1.56 17.75
N ARG A 88 22.35 -1.44 18.55
CA ARG A 88 21.89 -2.54 19.41
C ARG A 88 20.95 -3.52 18.71
N PHE A 89 20.25 -3.07 17.67
CA PHE A 89 19.21 -3.86 17.04
C PHE A 89 19.76 -4.78 15.94
N THR A 90 19.39 -6.05 16.00
CA THR A 90 19.66 -7.03 14.93
C THR A 90 18.35 -7.38 14.25
N ILE A 91 18.32 -7.34 12.91
CA ILE A 91 17.16 -7.75 12.12
C ILE A 91 16.86 -9.23 12.39
N PRO A 92 15.64 -9.60 12.79
CA PRO A 92 15.26 -11.01 12.97
C PRO A 92 15.57 -11.84 11.72
N GLU A 93 15.90 -13.12 11.92
CA GLU A 93 16.29 -13.98 10.79
C GLU A 93 15.15 -14.22 9.80
N ASP A 94 13.90 -14.15 10.26
CA ASP A 94 12.69 -14.28 9.44
C ASP A 94 12.22 -12.97 8.77
N LYS A 95 13.07 -11.93 8.81
CA LYS A 95 12.80 -10.61 8.21
C LYS A 95 13.92 -10.16 7.28
N SER A 96 13.57 -9.42 6.24
CA SER A 96 14.52 -8.76 5.32
C SER A 96 14.78 -7.29 5.68
N SER A 97 13.86 -6.68 6.42
CA SER A 97 13.98 -5.37 7.08
C SER A 97 13.27 -5.41 8.43
N PHE A 98 13.46 -4.39 9.25
CA PHE A 98 12.70 -4.25 10.49
C PHE A 98 12.67 -2.79 10.98
N GLY A 99 11.47 -2.34 11.28
CA GLY A 99 11.19 -1.02 11.83
C GLY A 99 9.88 -0.97 12.64
N PRO A 100 9.33 0.24 12.93
CA PRO A 100 8.07 0.39 13.66
C PRO A 100 6.86 -0.21 12.95
N PHE A 101 6.81 -0.15 11.62
CA PHE A 101 5.76 -0.80 10.83
C PHE A 101 5.79 -2.31 11.02
N ASP A 102 6.96 -2.95 10.92
CA ASP A 102 7.11 -4.39 11.15
C ASP A 102 6.73 -4.79 12.57
N ARG A 103 7.10 -3.98 13.57
CA ARG A 103 6.73 -4.22 14.98
C ARG A 103 5.22 -4.24 15.16
N LEU A 104 4.50 -3.29 14.55
CA LEU A 104 3.05 -3.26 14.62
C LEU A 104 2.41 -4.38 13.79
N ASP A 105 2.99 -4.75 12.64
CA ASP A 105 2.57 -5.88 11.84
C ASP A 105 2.65 -7.20 12.64
N GLU A 106 3.77 -7.42 13.35
CA GLU A 106 3.89 -8.59 14.25
C GLU A 106 2.82 -8.59 15.35
N LEU A 107 2.59 -7.44 15.99
CA LEU A 107 1.55 -7.31 17.01
C LEU A 107 0.15 -7.55 16.43
N SER A 108 -0.14 -6.99 15.25
CA SER A 108 -1.41 -7.19 14.55
C SER A 108 -1.60 -8.67 14.22
N LYS A 109 -0.57 -9.34 13.68
CA LYS A 109 -0.61 -10.78 13.36
C LYS A 109 -0.83 -11.67 14.58
N GLU A 110 -0.22 -11.37 15.72
CA GLU A 110 -0.47 -12.11 16.97
C GLU A 110 -1.92 -11.98 17.44
N ARG A 111 -2.49 -10.76 17.34
CA ARG A 111 -3.90 -10.50 17.67
C ARG A 111 -4.84 -11.22 16.70
N VAL A 112 -4.57 -11.10 15.42
CA VAL A 112 -5.33 -11.78 14.35
C VAL A 112 -5.22 -13.30 14.52
N ARG A 113 -4.05 -13.84 14.82
CA ARG A 113 -3.86 -15.24 15.16
C ARG A 113 -4.80 -15.69 16.28
N THR A 114 -4.85 -14.92 17.38
CA THR A 114 -5.74 -15.22 18.52
C THR A 114 -7.21 -15.30 18.10
N ILE A 115 -7.65 -14.39 17.24
CA ILE A 115 -9.00 -14.38 16.68
C ILE A 115 -9.24 -15.62 15.82
N ILE A 116 -8.32 -15.93 14.91
CA ILE A 116 -8.42 -17.03 13.96
C ILE A 116 -8.39 -18.39 14.68
N GLU A 117 -7.49 -18.60 15.64
CA GLU A 117 -7.39 -19.85 16.39
C GLU A 117 -8.66 -20.09 17.23
N LYS A 118 -9.23 -19.04 17.82
CA LYS A 118 -10.53 -19.11 18.50
C LYS A 118 -11.66 -19.50 17.52
N ALA A 119 -11.68 -18.94 16.33
CA ALA A 119 -12.65 -19.29 15.29
C ALA A 119 -12.49 -20.73 14.80
N ALA A 120 -11.25 -21.21 14.63
CA ALA A 120 -10.92 -22.57 14.22
C ALA A 120 -11.32 -23.62 15.27
N ALA A 121 -11.21 -23.28 16.56
CA ALA A 121 -11.61 -24.14 17.67
C ALA A 121 -13.15 -24.18 17.90
N ALA A 122 -13.87 -23.19 17.43
CA ALA A 122 -15.31 -23.07 17.65
C ALA A 122 -16.15 -24.07 16.85
N HIS A 123 -15.61 -24.66 15.76
CA HIS A 123 -16.36 -25.55 14.83
C HIS A 123 -17.73 -24.97 14.45
N ALA A 124 -17.74 -23.69 14.08
CA ALA A 124 -18.95 -22.93 13.82
C ALA A 124 -19.73 -23.50 12.61
N PRO A 125 -21.05 -23.25 12.52
CA PRO A 125 -21.87 -23.72 11.40
C PRO A 125 -21.34 -23.25 10.04
N ALA A 126 -21.46 -24.11 9.02
CA ALA A 126 -21.02 -23.83 7.67
C ALA A 126 -21.61 -22.52 7.12
N GLY A 127 -20.80 -21.73 6.39
CA GLY A 127 -21.16 -20.44 5.81
C GLY A 127 -21.10 -19.25 6.79
N THR A 128 -20.76 -19.48 8.06
CA THR A 128 -20.52 -18.37 9.00
C THR A 128 -19.10 -17.84 8.85
N PRO A 129 -18.85 -16.52 9.10
CA PRO A 129 -17.49 -15.96 9.07
C PRO A 129 -16.51 -16.71 9.98
N ALA A 130 -16.94 -17.16 11.15
CA ALA A 130 -16.11 -17.92 12.06
C ALA A 130 -15.68 -19.29 11.47
N GLN A 131 -16.61 -20.00 10.81
CA GLN A 131 -16.25 -21.25 10.10
C GLN A 131 -15.31 -20.96 8.93
N GLN A 132 -15.61 -19.96 8.10
CA GLN A 132 -14.77 -19.64 6.95
C GLN A 132 -13.33 -19.29 7.37
N ILE A 133 -13.16 -18.39 8.34
CA ILE A 133 -11.86 -18.00 8.91
C ILE A 133 -11.14 -19.22 9.49
N GLY A 134 -11.81 -19.97 10.37
CA GLY A 134 -11.23 -21.09 11.08
C GLY A 134 -10.84 -22.25 10.19
N ASP A 135 -11.68 -22.61 9.22
CA ASP A 135 -11.42 -23.73 8.30
C ASP A 135 -10.36 -23.38 7.25
N TYR A 136 -10.29 -22.12 6.80
CA TYR A 136 -9.22 -21.69 5.91
C TYR A 136 -7.84 -21.81 6.60
N TYR A 137 -7.74 -21.27 7.81
CA TYR A 137 -6.52 -21.37 8.62
C TYR A 137 -6.13 -22.81 8.89
N ALA A 138 -7.08 -23.65 9.32
CA ALA A 138 -6.82 -25.06 9.59
C ALA A 138 -6.33 -25.81 8.35
N ALA A 139 -6.93 -25.55 7.18
CA ALA A 139 -6.46 -26.11 5.91
C ALA A 139 -5.01 -25.70 5.57
N TYR A 140 -4.66 -24.44 5.84
CA TYR A 140 -3.28 -23.96 5.63
C TYR A 140 -2.28 -24.60 6.61
N MET A 141 -2.69 -24.78 7.88
CA MET A 141 -1.83 -25.34 8.92
C MET A 141 -1.60 -26.86 8.80
N ASP A 142 -2.48 -27.58 8.08
CA ASP A 142 -2.36 -29.03 7.89
C ASP A 142 -1.30 -29.41 6.85
N GLN A 143 -0.02 -29.24 7.25
CA GLN A 143 1.13 -29.59 6.39
C GLN A 143 1.13 -31.08 6.02
N ALA A 144 0.64 -31.96 6.91
CA ALA A 144 0.62 -33.39 6.65
C ALA A 144 -0.34 -33.74 5.50
N ALA A 145 -1.54 -33.15 5.47
CA ALA A 145 -2.48 -33.33 4.37
C ALA A 145 -1.93 -32.74 3.06
N ILE A 146 -1.28 -31.56 3.10
CA ILE A 146 -0.67 -30.94 1.93
C ILE A 146 0.42 -31.84 1.32
N GLU A 147 1.30 -32.41 2.16
CA GLU A 147 2.33 -33.34 1.68
C GLU A 147 1.73 -34.63 1.11
N ALA A 148 0.74 -35.21 1.79
CA ALA A 148 0.06 -36.43 1.35
C ALA A 148 -0.66 -36.24 0.01
N ASN A 149 -1.31 -35.09 -0.20
CA ASN A 149 -2.02 -34.75 -1.45
C ASN A 149 -1.04 -34.44 -2.59
N GLY A 150 0.20 -34.02 -2.31
CA GLY A 150 1.18 -33.67 -3.35
C GLY A 150 0.66 -32.61 -4.31
N LEU A 151 0.75 -32.88 -5.61
CA LEU A 151 0.22 -32.00 -6.66
C LEU A 151 -1.22 -32.35 -7.08
N ALA A 152 -1.89 -33.31 -6.43
CA ALA A 152 -3.23 -33.71 -6.82
C ALA A 152 -4.25 -32.53 -6.84
N PRO A 153 -4.25 -31.60 -5.88
CA PRO A 153 -5.13 -30.43 -5.93
C PRO A 153 -4.87 -29.48 -7.11
N ALA A 154 -3.61 -29.38 -7.57
CA ALA A 154 -3.21 -28.55 -8.71
C ALA A 154 -3.37 -29.24 -10.06
N ARG A 155 -3.62 -30.55 -10.07
CA ARG A 155 -3.59 -31.38 -11.30
C ARG A 155 -4.55 -30.88 -12.37
N GLN A 156 -5.74 -30.48 -12.00
CA GLN A 156 -6.75 -30.02 -12.96
C GLN A 156 -6.24 -28.79 -13.73
N ASP A 157 -5.70 -27.78 -13.05
CA ASP A 157 -5.24 -26.55 -13.68
C ASP A 157 -3.97 -26.79 -14.49
N LEU A 158 -3.03 -27.60 -13.99
CA LEU A 158 -1.84 -28.01 -14.75
C LEU A 158 -2.20 -28.79 -16.01
N GLN A 159 -3.24 -29.64 -15.97
CA GLN A 159 -3.75 -30.36 -17.15
C GLN A 159 -4.44 -29.39 -18.12
N ARG A 160 -5.16 -28.39 -17.65
CA ARG A 160 -5.73 -27.35 -18.52
C ARG A 160 -4.64 -26.59 -19.24
N ILE A 161 -3.58 -26.15 -18.54
CA ILE A 161 -2.42 -25.52 -19.20
C ILE A 161 -1.78 -26.48 -20.23
N ALA A 162 -1.55 -27.74 -19.85
CA ALA A 162 -0.94 -28.74 -20.75
C ALA A 162 -1.79 -29.00 -22.00
N ALA A 163 -3.11 -28.93 -21.90
CA ALA A 163 -4.04 -29.18 -22.99
C ALA A 163 -4.12 -28.07 -24.05
N VAL A 164 -3.69 -26.85 -23.71
CA VAL A 164 -3.72 -25.68 -24.61
C VAL A 164 -2.97 -25.95 -25.93
N ARG A 165 -3.57 -25.56 -27.03
CA ARG A 165 -3.01 -25.76 -28.40
C ARG A 165 -2.98 -24.47 -29.21
N THR A 166 -3.78 -23.48 -28.87
CA THR A 166 -3.92 -22.24 -29.62
C THR A 166 -3.63 -21.03 -28.74
N ARG A 167 -3.39 -19.86 -29.33
CA ARG A 167 -3.19 -18.61 -28.64
C ARG A 167 -4.48 -18.11 -27.98
N GLU A 168 -5.62 -18.41 -28.56
CA GLU A 168 -6.94 -18.09 -28.02
C GLU A 168 -7.17 -18.82 -26.70
N GLU A 169 -6.79 -20.10 -26.61
CA GLU A 169 -6.86 -20.88 -25.38
C GLU A 169 -5.90 -20.36 -24.30
N VAL A 170 -4.68 -19.91 -24.67
CA VAL A 170 -3.76 -19.23 -23.75
C VAL A 170 -4.38 -17.94 -23.23
N ALA A 171 -4.91 -17.11 -24.13
CA ALA A 171 -5.52 -15.83 -23.75
C ALA A 171 -6.74 -16.03 -22.84
N HIS A 172 -7.51 -17.08 -23.04
CA HIS A 172 -8.61 -17.45 -22.14
C HIS A 172 -8.08 -17.75 -20.73
N LEU A 173 -7.04 -18.59 -20.61
CA LEU A 173 -6.42 -18.87 -19.30
C LEU A 173 -5.80 -17.61 -18.67
N PHE A 174 -5.21 -16.71 -19.45
CA PHE A 174 -4.71 -15.42 -18.96
C PHE A 174 -5.82 -14.55 -18.33
N GLY A 175 -7.06 -14.70 -18.78
CA GLY A 175 -8.22 -14.00 -18.23
C GLY A 175 -8.80 -14.63 -16.97
N GLU A 176 -8.45 -15.85 -16.62
CA GLU A 176 -9.02 -16.52 -15.44
C GLU A 176 -8.29 -16.12 -14.14
N PRO A 177 -9.02 -15.88 -13.05
CA PRO A 177 -8.41 -15.65 -11.74
C PRO A 177 -7.48 -16.80 -11.33
N GLY A 178 -6.29 -16.46 -10.83
CA GLY A 178 -5.29 -17.43 -10.36
C GLY A 178 -4.25 -17.83 -11.40
N PHE A 179 -4.44 -17.50 -12.67
CA PHE A 179 -3.41 -17.68 -13.70
C PHE A 179 -2.59 -16.40 -13.93
N ALA A 180 -1.36 -16.57 -14.36
CA ALA A 180 -0.50 -15.45 -14.75
C ALA A 180 -0.95 -14.88 -16.11
N THR A 181 -0.68 -13.60 -16.32
CA THR A 181 -1.06 -12.87 -17.53
C THR A 181 -0.02 -11.81 -17.86
N LEU A 182 0.00 -11.33 -19.11
CA LEU A 182 0.77 -10.14 -19.51
C LEU A 182 -0.02 -8.84 -19.28
N PHE A 183 -1.33 -8.94 -19.06
CA PHE A 183 -2.22 -7.81 -18.91
C PHE A 183 -2.99 -7.92 -17.59
N ASP A 184 -2.79 -6.96 -16.72
CA ASP A 184 -3.59 -6.84 -15.52
C ASP A 184 -4.89 -6.11 -15.83
N VAL A 185 -5.99 -6.57 -15.24
CA VAL A 185 -7.30 -5.94 -15.39
C VAL A 185 -7.84 -5.57 -14.02
N GLN A 186 -8.18 -4.31 -13.88
CA GLN A 186 -8.76 -3.75 -12.66
C GLN A 186 -10.08 -3.08 -12.99
N LEU A 187 -10.97 -3.00 -12.00
CA LEU A 187 -12.29 -2.43 -12.15
C LEU A 187 -12.45 -1.22 -11.20
N PRO A 188 -11.59 -0.20 -11.35
CA PRO A 188 -11.67 1.00 -10.55
C PRO A 188 -12.80 1.89 -11.07
N PRO A 189 -13.19 2.87 -10.30
CA PRO A 189 -13.98 3.98 -10.80
C PRO A 189 -13.22 4.75 -11.88
N ASP A 190 -13.95 5.34 -12.82
CA ASP A 190 -13.39 6.02 -13.99
C ASP A 190 -12.79 7.38 -13.60
N PHE A 191 -11.56 7.68 -13.99
CA PHE A 191 -10.85 8.92 -13.63
C PHE A 191 -11.58 10.20 -13.98
N LYS A 192 -12.35 10.20 -15.06
CA LYS A 192 -13.09 11.40 -15.51
C LYS A 192 -14.57 11.37 -15.19
N ASN A 193 -15.11 10.20 -14.86
CA ASN A 193 -16.49 10.05 -14.38
C ASN A 193 -16.52 9.08 -13.19
N PRO A 194 -16.14 9.56 -12.06
CA PRO A 194 -15.90 8.73 -10.88
C PRO A 194 -17.17 8.21 -10.18
N ASP A 195 -18.37 8.46 -10.69
CA ASP A 195 -19.60 7.82 -10.23
C ASP A 195 -19.83 6.42 -10.81
N ARG A 196 -19.01 6.02 -11.78
CA ARG A 196 -19.09 4.71 -12.43
C ARG A 196 -17.74 3.99 -12.38
N TYR A 197 -17.77 2.68 -12.37
CA TYR A 197 -16.57 1.85 -12.53
C TYR A 197 -16.14 1.80 -14.00
N SER A 198 -14.83 1.58 -14.24
CA SER A 198 -14.24 1.38 -15.57
C SER A 198 -13.50 0.04 -15.63
N VAL A 199 -13.33 -0.48 -16.85
CA VAL A 199 -12.43 -1.61 -17.10
C VAL A 199 -11.07 -1.02 -17.47
N PHE A 200 -10.11 -1.13 -16.56
CA PHE A 200 -8.75 -0.62 -16.73
C PHE A 200 -7.81 -1.78 -17.05
N ILE A 201 -7.09 -1.69 -18.17
CA ILE A 201 -6.14 -2.70 -18.63
C ILE A 201 -4.74 -2.10 -18.61
N SER A 202 -3.82 -2.72 -17.87
CA SER A 202 -2.42 -2.31 -17.74
C SER A 202 -1.46 -3.46 -18.03
N GLU A 203 -0.17 -3.15 -18.12
CA GLU A 203 0.87 -4.19 -18.17
C GLU A 203 0.97 -4.92 -16.82
N SER A 204 1.11 -6.25 -16.86
CA SER A 204 1.27 -7.05 -15.64
C SER A 204 2.74 -7.14 -15.21
N THR A 205 2.97 -7.41 -13.92
CA THR A 205 4.31 -7.73 -13.41
C THR A 205 4.78 -9.08 -13.91
N LEU A 206 6.10 -9.22 -14.07
CA LEU A 206 6.79 -10.46 -14.43
C LEU A 206 7.26 -11.21 -13.16
N GLY A 207 8.15 -12.17 -13.31
CA GLY A 207 8.65 -12.94 -12.18
C GLY A 207 9.64 -12.18 -11.29
N LEU A 208 10.42 -11.24 -11.83
CA LEU A 208 11.26 -10.32 -11.07
C LEU A 208 10.50 -9.01 -10.78
N PRO A 209 10.89 -8.23 -9.75
CA PRO A 209 10.09 -7.11 -9.24
C PRO A 209 9.84 -5.98 -10.23
N ASP A 210 10.80 -5.68 -11.11
CA ASP A 210 10.71 -4.59 -12.09
C ASP A 210 11.45 -4.94 -13.38
N ARG A 211 11.11 -4.26 -14.48
CA ARG A 211 11.77 -4.40 -15.78
C ARG A 211 13.28 -4.24 -15.73
N ASP A 212 13.76 -3.37 -14.87
CA ASP A 212 15.18 -3.06 -14.73
C ASP A 212 16.01 -4.23 -14.18
N TYR A 213 15.37 -5.16 -13.44
CA TYR A 213 16.01 -6.42 -13.04
C TYR A 213 16.40 -7.30 -14.24
N TYR A 214 15.67 -7.20 -15.35
CA TYR A 214 15.98 -7.91 -16.60
C TYR A 214 16.99 -7.18 -17.47
N LEU A 215 17.00 -5.84 -17.45
CA LEU A 215 17.63 -5.02 -18.49
C LEU A 215 18.95 -4.39 -18.07
N LYS A 216 19.10 -3.98 -16.79
CA LYS A 216 20.31 -3.27 -16.36
C LYS A 216 21.56 -4.14 -16.45
N ASP A 217 22.64 -3.52 -16.95
CA ASP A 217 23.97 -4.14 -17.05
C ASP A 217 24.75 -3.94 -15.74
N ASP A 218 24.22 -4.54 -14.66
CA ASP A 218 24.77 -4.51 -13.32
C ASP A 218 25.23 -5.94 -12.94
N PRO A 219 26.44 -6.13 -12.37
CA PRO A 219 26.97 -7.44 -12.03
C PRO A 219 26.07 -8.23 -11.07
N ALA A 220 25.50 -7.60 -10.04
CA ALA A 220 24.63 -8.24 -9.07
C ALA A 220 23.31 -8.67 -9.72
N LEU A 221 22.75 -7.86 -10.62
CA LEU A 221 21.55 -8.21 -11.36
C LEU A 221 21.78 -9.31 -12.38
N LYS A 222 22.96 -9.36 -13.01
CA LYS A 222 23.33 -10.50 -13.89
C LYS A 222 23.41 -11.81 -13.13
N GLU A 223 24.03 -11.79 -11.96
CA GLU A 223 24.06 -12.96 -11.07
C GLU A 223 22.66 -13.36 -10.61
N LEU A 224 21.82 -12.40 -10.23
CA LEU A 224 20.44 -12.65 -9.82
C LEU A 224 19.63 -13.29 -10.96
N ARG A 225 19.77 -12.81 -12.21
CA ARG A 225 19.11 -13.41 -13.38
C ARG A 225 19.54 -14.85 -13.60
N ALA A 226 20.81 -15.17 -13.44
CA ALA A 226 21.31 -16.54 -13.56
C ALA A 226 20.69 -17.46 -12.48
N LYS A 227 20.59 -16.96 -11.23
CA LYS A 227 19.91 -17.67 -10.13
C LYS A 227 18.40 -17.81 -10.38
N TYR A 228 17.77 -16.80 -10.99
CA TYR A 228 16.36 -16.85 -11.35
C TYR A 228 16.08 -17.94 -12.39
N VAL A 229 16.92 -18.09 -13.41
CA VAL A 229 16.82 -19.22 -14.37
C VAL A 229 16.91 -20.57 -13.65
N GLY A 230 17.85 -20.71 -12.70
CA GLY A 230 17.96 -21.93 -11.88
C GLY A 230 16.71 -22.19 -11.03
N TYR A 231 16.11 -21.13 -10.50
CA TYR A 231 14.86 -21.24 -9.74
C TYR A 231 13.67 -21.65 -10.65
N ILE A 232 13.55 -21.09 -11.86
CA ILE A 232 12.51 -21.50 -12.82
C ILE A 232 12.69 -23.00 -13.15
N GLU A 233 13.92 -23.43 -13.45
CA GLU A 233 14.25 -24.84 -13.71
C GLU A 233 13.85 -25.74 -12.54
N GLN A 234 14.16 -25.34 -11.30
CA GLN A 234 13.80 -26.08 -10.10
C GLN A 234 12.28 -26.21 -9.95
N MET A 235 11.52 -25.14 -10.13
CA MET A 235 10.06 -25.16 -10.02
C MET A 235 9.41 -26.05 -11.07
N LEU A 236 9.89 -25.97 -12.33
CA LEU A 236 9.42 -26.83 -13.41
C LEU A 236 9.75 -28.31 -13.14
N THR A 237 10.94 -28.59 -12.64
CA THR A 237 11.37 -29.97 -12.27
C THR A 237 10.49 -30.53 -11.16
N LEU A 238 10.22 -29.74 -10.10
CA LEU A 238 9.31 -30.12 -9.02
C LEU A 238 7.87 -30.34 -9.52
N GLY A 239 7.47 -29.61 -10.55
CA GLY A 239 6.19 -29.79 -11.24
C GLY A 239 6.14 -30.99 -12.19
N GLY A 240 7.24 -31.72 -12.38
CA GLY A 240 7.32 -32.89 -13.27
C GLY A 240 7.40 -32.52 -14.74
N VAL A 241 7.83 -31.30 -15.07
CA VAL A 241 7.97 -30.82 -16.48
C VAL A 241 9.27 -31.35 -17.08
N ALA A 242 9.17 -32.01 -18.22
CA ALA A 242 10.36 -32.47 -18.99
C ALA A 242 11.12 -31.25 -19.57
N ASP A 243 12.44 -31.43 -19.78
CA ASP A 243 13.33 -30.41 -20.38
C ASP A 243 13.35 -29.08 -19.61
N ALA A 244 13.16 -29.12 -18.30
CA ALA A 244 13.00 -27.95 -17.42
C ALA A 244 14.10 -26.89 -17.62
N ALA A 245 15.37 -27.29 -17.80
CA ALA A 245 16.48 -26.38 -18.02
C ALA A 245 16.39 -25.59 -19.33
N ALA A 246 15.92 -26.22 -20.42
CA ALA A 246 15.71 -25.52 -21.68
C ALA A 246 14.54 -24.55 -21.59
N LYS A 247 13.43 -25.00 -21.02
CA LYS A 247 12.21 -24.19 -20.79
C LYS A 247 12.44 -23.00 -19.88
N ALA A 248 13.24 -23.16 -18.83
CA ALA A 248 13.63 -22.07 -17.95
C ALA A 248 14.34 -20.93 -18.70
N ARG A 249 15.24 -21.27 -19.62
CA ARG A 249 15.91 -20.27 -20.47
C ARG A 249 14.94 -19.59 -21.44
N GLU A 250 14.00 -20.33 -22.01
CA GLU A 250 12.97 -19.77 -22.90
C GLU A 250 12.02 -18.83 -22.15
N ILE A 251 11.59 -19.18 -20.94
CA ILE A 251 10.78 -18.33 -20.07
C ILE A 251 11.55 -17.04 -19.75
N MET A 252 12.81 -17.14 -19.31
CA MET A 252 13.65 -15.97 -19.03
C MET A 252 13.83 -15.08 -20.26
N ALA A 253 14.02 -15.67 -21.45
CA ALA A 253 14.12 -14.92 -22.69
C ALA A 253 12.80 -14.20 -23.03
N PHE A 254 11.66 -14.87 -22.86
CA PHE A 254 10.33 -14.29 -23.06
C PHE A 254 10.06 -13.12 -22.10
N GLU A 255 10.34 -13.29 -20.80
CA GLU A 255 10.18 -12.22 -19.82
C GLU A 255 11.13 -11.04 -20.08
N THR A 256 12.35 -11.32 -20.55
CA THR A 256 13.29 -10.27 -20.97
C THR A 256 12.76 -9.48 -22.16
N GLU A 257 12.17 -10.13 -23.17
CA GLU A 257 11.53 -9.42 -24.30
C GLU A 257 10.31 -8.63 -23.85
N ALA A 258 9.51 -9.15 -22.90
CA ALA A 258 8.39 -8.43 -22.29
C ALA A 258 8.87 -7.18 -21.53
N SER A 259 9.92 -7.32 -20.71
CA SER A 259 10.48 -6.21 -19.94
C SER A 259 11.02 -5.06 -20.79
N LYS A 260 11.50 -5.33 -22.01
CA LYS A 260 11.97 -4.29 -22.94
C LYS A 260 10.86 -3.32 -23.37
N VAL A 261 9.63 -3.78 -23.44
CA VAL A 261 8.48 -3.00 -23.91
C VAL A 261 7.64 -2.42 -22.78
N GLN A 262 7.82 -2.91 -21.55
CA GLN A 262 7.20 -2.32 -20.37
C GLN A 262 7.69 -0.89 -20.10
N TRP A 263 6.85 -0.08 -19.49
CA TRP A 263 7.20 1.29 -19.14
C TRP A 263 8.05 1.34 -17.85
N PRO A 264 8.97 2.32 -17.75
CA PRO A 264 9.66 2.56 -16.48
C PRO A 264 8.71 3.14 -15.44
N LEU A 265 9.02 2.92 -14.14
CA LEU A 265 8.15 3.24 -13.01
C LEU A 265 7.69 4.70 -13.01
N GLU A 266 8.61 5.66 -13.20
CA GLU A 266 8.31 7.09 -13.20
C GLU A 266 7.31 7.51 -14.29
N LYS A 267 7.20 6.75 -15.39
CA LYS A 267 6.21 6.99 -16.44
C LYS A 267 4.85 6.36 -16.10
N ARG A 268 4.86 5.21 -15.41
CA ARG A 268 3.64 4.48 -15.04
C ARG A 268 2.82 5.21 -13.99
N ARG A 269 3.44 6.06 -13.18
CA ARG A 269 2.75 6.86 -12.16
C ARG A 269 2.07 8.13 -12.73
N ASP A 270 2.33 8.53 -13.99
CA ASP A 270 1.69 9.69 -14.61
C ASP A 270 0.25 9.38 -15.03
N VAL A 271 -0.71 9.88 -14.26
CA VAL A 271 -2.15 9.62 -14.47
C VAL A 271 -2.69 10.11 -15.81
N ASP A 272 -2.09 11.15 -16.40
CA ASP A 272 -2.46 11.60 -17.75
C ASP A 272 -1.97 10.62 -18.81
N ALA A 273 -0.77 10.07 -18.63
CA ALA A 273 -0.17 9.13 -19.56
C ALA A 273 -0.89 7.77 -19.57
N ILE A 274 -1.40 7.33 -18.40
CA ILE A 274 -2.05 6.01 -18.25
C ILE A 274 -3.58 6.05 -18.44
N TYR A 275 -4.20 7.21 -18.63
CA TYR A 275 -5.65 7.29 -18.85
C TYR A 275 -6.00 7.39 -20.33
N ASN A 276 -6.17 6.26 -21.01
CA ASN A 276 -6.42 6.20 -22.45
C ASN A 276 -7.69 5.42 -22.76
N PRO A 277 -8.88 6.06 -22.69
CA PRO A 277 -10.15 5.38 -23.00
C PRO A 277 -10.22 4.97 -24.46
N ARG A 278 -10.71 3.75 -24.70
CA ARG A 278 -10.89 3.13 -26.02
C ARG A 278 -12.18 2.33 -26.06
N SER A 279 -12.83 2.30 -27.23
CA SER A 279 -13.85 1.27 -27.45
C SER A 279 -13.19 -0.11 -27.59
N LYS A 280 -13.95 -1.18 -27.38
CA LYS A 280 -13.48 -2.55 -27.62
C LYS A 280 -12.97 -2.72 -29.06
N THR A 281 -13.68 -2.16 -30.04
CA THR A 281 -13.22 -2.18 -31.45
C THR A 281 -11.87 -1.47 -31.62
N GLN A 282 -11.66 -0.33 -30.95
CA GLN A 282 -10.39 0.38 -30.99
C GLN A 282 -9.26 -0.41 -30.30
N LEU A 283 -9.54 -1.11 -29.19
CA LEU A 283 -8.58 -2.02 -28.55
C LEU A 283 -8.13 -3.12 -29.52
N LEU A 284 -9.09 -3.80 -30.16
CA LEU A 284 -8.80 -4.87 -31.11
C LEU A 284 -7.95 -4.38 -32.29
N ALA A 285 -8.22 -3.19 -32.78
CA ALA A 285 -7.44 -2.59 -33.87
C ALA A 285 -6.06 -2.10 -33.42
N TYR A 286 -5.94 -1.62 -32.20
CA TYR A 286 -4.71 -1.06 -31.63
C TYR A 286 -3.68 -2.13 -31.26
N ALA A 287 -4.13 -3.25 -30.70
CA ALA A 287 -3.28 -4.33 -30.20
C ALA A 287 -3.71 -5.71 -30.77
N PRO A 288 -3.67 -5.91 -32.12
CA PRO A 288 -4.27 -7.08 -32.78
C PRO A 288 -3.50 -8.38 -32.53
N GLY A 289 -2.29 -8.31 -31.98
CA GLY A 289 -1.44 -9.49 -31.71
C GLY A 289 -1.91 -10.37 -30.57
N PHE A 290 -2.88 -9.93 -29.77
CA PHE A 290 -3.43 -10.66 -28.64
C PHE A 290 -4.91 -10.99 -28.84
N PRO A 291 -5.37 -12.22 -28.54
CA PRO A 291 -6.78 -12.60 -28.61
C PRO A 291 -7.61 -12.01 -27.48
N TRP A 292 -7.97 -10.73 -27.57
CA TRP A 292 -8.69 -9.99 -26.51
C TRP A 292 -10.06 -10.58 -26.19
N GLN A 293 -10.77 -11.11 -27.21
CA GLN A 293 -12.12 -11.62 -26.98
C GLN A 293 -12.14 -12.79 -25.99
N PRO A 294 -11.42 -13.91 -26.17
CA PRO A 294 -11.38 -15.00 -25.18
C PRO A 294 -10.84 -14.55 -23.82
N PHE A 295 -9.93 -13.58 -23.77
CA PHE A 295 -9.42 -13.01 -22.53
C PHE A 295 -10.53 -12.27 -21.75
N LEU A 296 -11.26 -11.38 -22.42
CA LEU A 296 -12.36 -10.63 -21.81
C LEU A 296 -13.57 -11.53 -21.49
N ASP A 297 -13.81 -12.57 -22.30
CA ASP A 297 -14.85 -13.57 -22.01
C ASP A 297 -14.58 -14.31 -20.69
N ALA A 298 -13.33 -14.75 -20.48
CA ALA A 298 -12.93 -15.42 -19.26
C ALA A 298 -13.09 -14.55 -18.01
N GLN A 299 -12.99 -13.23 -18.17
CA GLN A 299 -13.18 -12.23 -17.11
C GLN A 299 -14.63 -11.73 -16.99
N GLN A 300 -15.57 -12.24 -17.79
CA GLN A 300 -16.96 -11.76 -17.83
C GLN A 300 -17.08 -10.29 -18.25
N LEU A 301 -16.12 -9.78 -19.04
CA LEU A 301 -16.02 -8.36 -19.47
C LEU A 301 -16.32 -8.14 -20.95
N ASN A 302 -16.64 -9.18 -21.70
CA ASN A 302 -16.85 -9.15 -23.15
C ASN A 302 -18.00 -8.24 -23.61
N VAL A 303 -18.96 -7.99 -22.72
CA VAL A 303 -20.13 -7.13 -22.98
C VAL A 303 -19.81 -5.63 -22.81
N ARG A 304 -18.60 -5.31 -22.32
CA ARG A 304 -18.19 -3.91 -22.08
C ARG A 304 -17.73 -3.26 -23.39
N GLU A 305 -18.34 -2.14 -23.72
CA GLU A 305 -18.03 -1.40 -24.96
C GLU A 305 -16.79 -0.50 -24.82
N GLN A 306 -16.42 -0.13 -23.58
CA GLN A 306 -15.30 0.76 -23.30
C GLN A 306 -14.34 0.13 -22.31
N VAL A 307 -13.05 0.38 -22.53
CA VAL A 307 -11.93 0.05 -21.63
C VAL A 307 -11.01 1.26 -21.54
N VAL A 308 -10.27 1.37 -20.46
CA VAL A 308 -9.16 2.32 -20.31
C VAL A 308 -7.87 1.56 -20.44
N LEU A 309 -6.97 2.00 -21.33
CA LEU A 309 -5.64 1.40 -21.48
C LEU A 309 -4.63 2.25 -20.70
N GLY A 310 -3.85 1.59 -19.86
CA GLY A 310 -2.77 2.20 -19.09
C GLY A 310 -1.57 2.54 -19.98
N GLU A 311 -0.58 1.70 -19.98
CA GLU A 311 0.68 1.88 -20.68
C GLU A 311 0.52 1.58 -22.19
N LEU A 312 -0.02 2.53 -22.96
CA LEU A 312 -0.43 2.31 -24.36
C LEU A 312 0.59 1.54 -25.20
N THR A 313 1.84 2.02 -25.24
CA THR A 313 2.85 1.38 -26.08
C THR A 313 3.22 -0.02 -25.56
N ALA A 314 3.26 -0.21 -24.24
CA ALA A 314 3.53 -1.51 -23.66
C ALA A 314 2.41 -2.51 -23.98
N ILE A 315 1.14 -2.12 -23.81
CA ILE A 315 0.00 -2.99 -24.15
C ILE A 315 0.05 -3.43 -25.62
N ARG A 316 0.31 -2.51 -26.58
CA ARG A 316 0.45 -2.84 -27.99
C ARG A 316 1.62 -3.81 -28.23
N ASP A 317 2.77 -3.51 -27.66
CA ASP A 317 4.01 -4.23 -27.95
C ASP A 317 4.06 -5.59 -27.24
N LEU A 318 3.46 -5.71 -26.03
CA LEU A 318 3.20 -6.99 -25.37
C LEU A 318 2.23 -7.86 -26.16
N ALA A 319 1.16 -7.28 -26.71
CA ALA A 319 0.25 -8.00 -27.60
C ALA A 319 0.98 -8.53 -28.86
N ALA A 320 1.83 -7.72 -29.45
CA ALA A 320 2.65 -8.14 -30.59
C ALA A 320 3.67 -9.22 -30.20
N LEU A 321 4.29 -9.14 -29.01
CA LEU A 321 5.18 -10.17 -28.47
C LEU A 321 4.41 -11.49 -28.29
N PHE A 322 3.25 -11.46 -27.65
CA PHE A 322 2.39 -12.63 -27.49
C PHE A 322 2.09 -13.28 -28.85
N GLY A 323 1.67 -12.49 -29.85
CA GLY A 323 1.29 -12.95 -31.17
C GLY A 323 2.42 -13.69 -31.94
N ARG A 324 3.69 -13.32 -31.71
CA ARG A 324 4.86 -13.98 -32.33
C ARG A 324 5.48 -15.09 -31.48
N THR A 325 5.10 -15.20 -30.19
CA THR A 325 5.66 -16.20 -29.28
C THR A 325 5.03 -17.58 -29.57
N ASN A 326 5.84 -18.63 -29.47
CA ASN A 326 5.38 -20.00 -29.62
C ASN A 326 4.42 -20.36 -28.48
N VAL A 327 3.34 -21.08 -28.79
CA VAL A 327 2.35 -21.56 -27.81
C VAL A 327 2.99 -22.43 -26.72
N VAL A 328 4.04 -23.21 -27.08
CA VAL A 328 4.77 -24.03 -26.09
C VAL A 328 5.43 -23.14 -25.01
N THR A 329 6.13 -22.09 -25.44
CA THR A 329 6.75 -21.13 -24.48
C THR A 329 5.71 -20.44 -23.61
N LEU A 330 4.54 -20.04 -24.16
CA LEU A 330 3.45 -19.46 -23.39
C LEU A 330 2.85 -20.44 -22.36
N LYS A 331 2.76 -21.72 -22.71
CA LYS A 331 2.34 -22.77 -21.76
C LYS A 331 3.35 -22.98 -20.64
N ASP A 332 4.65 -22.99 -20.98
CA ASP A 332 5.72 -23.17 -20.01
C ASP A 332 5.77 -21.96 -19.06
N PHE A 333 5.57 -20.73 -19.57
CA PHE A 333 5.39 -19.52 -18.77
C PHE A 333 4.19 -19.65 -17.81
N LEU A 334 3.01 -20.06 -18.30
CA LEU A 334 1.85 -20.30 -17.45
C LEU A 334 2.13 -21.36 -16.37
N THR A 335 2.78 -22.45 -16.73
CA THR A 335 3.10 -23.56 -15.81
C THR A 335 4.01 -23.08 -14.70
N PHE A 336 5.11 -22.39 -15.03
CA PHE A 336 6.04 -21.86 -14.06
C PHE A 336 5.33 -20.87 -13.12
N HIS A 337 4.63 -19.88 -13.66
CA HIS A 337 3.98 -18.86 -12.86
C HIS A 337 2.83 -19.41 -12.00
N TYR A 338 2.11 -20.43 -12.48
CA TYR A 338 1.11 -21.13 -11.67
C TYR A 338 1.77 -21.80 -10.45
N LEU A 339 2.84 -22.57 -10.66
CA LEU A 339 3.58 -23.21 -9.58
C LEU A 339 4.18 -22.17 -8.62
N ASN A 340 4.76 -21.09 -9.15
CA ASN A 340 5.35 -20.01 -8.37
C ASN A 340 4.31 -19.28 -7.50
N SER A 341 3.17 -18.90 -8.05
CA SER A 341 2.13 -18.16 -7.33
C SER A 341 1.44 -19.00 -6.25
N HIS A 342 1.36 -20.31 -6.47
CA HIS A 342 0.72 -21.25 -5.54
C HIS A 342 1.71 -22.00 -4.63
N ALA A 343 3.01 -21.70 -4.70
CA ALA A 343 4.05 -22.44 -3.99
C ALA A 343 3.80 -22.60 -2.48
N SER A 344 3.27 -21.56 -1.82
CA SER A 344 2.96 -21.57 -0.38
C SER A 344 1.76 -22.45 0.02
N TYR A 345 0.99 -22.89 -0.97
CA TYR A 345 -0.19 -23.78 -0.80
C TYR A 345 0.07 -25.21 -1.30
N LEU A 346 1.26 -25.45 -1.86
CA LEU A 346 1.74 -26.72 -2.36
C LEU A 346 2.65 -27.41 -1.33
N PRO A 347 3.11 -28.67 -1.58
CA PRO A 347 4.08 -29.35 -0.71
C PRO A 347 5.31 -28.49 -0.40
N LYS A 348 5.87 -28.67 0.78
CA LYS A 348 6.92 -27.86 1.39
C LYS A 348 8.09 -27.56 0.44
N ARG A 349 8.46 -28.53 -0.40
CA ARG A 349 9.55 -28.36 -1.39
C ARG A 349 9.33 -27.21 -2.38
N PHE A 350 8.08 -26.86 -2.71
CA PHE A 350 7.77 -25.70 -3.58
C PHE A 350 7.91 -24.38 -2.81
N ASP A 351 7.38 -24.34 -1.60
CA ASP A 351 7.48 -23.20 -0.71
C ASP A 351 8.93 -22.88 -0.32
N GLU A 352 9.71 -23.92 -0.03
CA GLU A 352 11.16 -23.79 0.25
C GLU A 352 11.94 -23.30 -0.97
N ALA A 353 11.66 -23.83 -2.16
CA ALA A 353 12.31 -23.37 -3.38
C ALA A 353 12.00 -21.89 -3.65
N ARG A 354 10.74 -21.48 -3.48
CA ARG A 354 10.32 -20.09 -3.64
C ARG A 354 10.99 -19.18 -2.60
N PHE A 355 11.07 -19.61 -1.35
CA PHE A 355 11.72 -18.84 -0.30
C PHE A 355 13.24 -18.73 -0.54
N ALA A 356 13.90 -19.82 -0.95
CA ALA A 356 15.33 -19.80 -1.27
C ALA A 356 15.69 -18.77 -2.35
N PHE A 357 14.80 -18.56 -3.32
CA PHE A 357 15.03 -17.52 -4.33
C PHE A 357 14.60 -16.12 -3.85
N TYR A 358 13.32 -15.90 -3.57
CA TYR A 358 12.82 -14.55 -3.27
C TYR A 358 13.19 -14.07 -1.86
N GLY A 359 13.23 -14.96 -0.88
CA GLY A 359 13.60 -14.62 0.50
C GLY A 359 15.11 -14.53 0.69
N GLN A 360 15.81 -15.65 0.48
CA GLN A 360 17.24 -15.75 0.80
C GLN A 360 18.10 -15.05 -0.28
N THR A 361 17.93 -15.43 -1.55
CA THR A 361 18.81 -14.94 -2.62
C THR A 361 18.56 -13.48 -2.94
N MET A 362 17.29 -13.07 -3.10
CA MET A 362 16.96 -11.73 -3.56
C MET A 362 16.95 -10.71 -2.42
N ARG A 363 16.36 -11.04 -1.25
CA ARG A 363 16.20 -10.10 -0.13
C ARG A 363 17.21 -10.29 1.00
N GLY A 364 18.00 -11.37 0.98
CA GLY A 364 18.96 -11.67 2.03
C GLY A 364 18.33 -12.11 3.36
N GLN A 365 17.08 -12.58 3.37
CA GLN A 365 16.37 -13.08 4.54
C GLN A 365 16.83 -14.51 4.87
N PRO A 366 17.47 -14.77 6.03
CA PRO A 366 18.06 -16.09 6.32
C PRO A 366 17.03 -17.19 6.51
N GLN A 367 15.92 -16.91 7.19
CA GLN A 367 14.92 -17.88 7.62
C GLN A 367 13.52 -17.54 7.09
N GLN A 368 12.76 -18.58 6.70
CA GLN A 368 11.35 -18.43 6.34
C GLN A 368 10.53 -18.07 7.57
N ARG A 369 9.54 -17.17 7.37
CA ARG A 369 8.58 -16.83 8.41
C ARG A 369 7.83 -18.07 8.89
N GLU A 370 7.50 -18.11 10.17
CA GLU A 370 6.71 -19.20 10.77
C GLU A 370 5.41 -19.45 9.98
N ARG A 371 5.01 -20.73 9.89
CA ARG A 371 3.86 -21.12 9.07
C ARG A 371 2.56 -20.42 9.48
N TRP A 372 2.35 -20.23 10.79
CA TRP A 372 1.16 -19.56 11.28
C TRP A 372 1.07 -18.09 10.80
N LYS A 373 2.18 -17.36 10.72
CA LYS A 373 2.22 -15.98 10.19
C LYS A 373 1.77 -15.94 8.73
N ARG A 374 2.23 -16.89 7.93
CA ARG A 374 1.84 -17.04 6.52
C ARG A 374 0.40 -17.51 6.36
N ALA A 375 -0.11 -18.31 7.31
CA ALA A 375 -1.51 -18.70 7.37
C ALA A 375 -2.42 -17.52 7.69
N VAL A 376 -2.00 -16.63 8.62
CA VAL A 376 -2.69 -15.39 8.93
C VAL A 376 -2.78 -14.51 7.67
N ASP A 377 -1.66 -14.31 6.96
CA ASP A 377 -1.66 -13.53 5.70
C ASP A 377 -2.64 -14.12 4.68
N ALA A 378 -2.66 -15.45 4.50
CA ALA A 378 -3.55 -16.11 3.54
C ALA A 378 -5.04 -15.96 3.90
N VAL A 379 -5.37 -15.95 5.18
CA VAL A 379 -6.74 -15.69 5.68
C VAL A 379 -7.10 -14.22 5.45
N ASP A 380 -6.20 -13.29 5.76
CA ASP A 380 -6.41 -11.85 5.57
C ASP A 380 -6.59 -11.50 4.09
N ASP A 381 -5.78 -12.06 3.19
CA ASP A 381 -5.90 -11.87 1.74
C ASP A 381 -7.27 -12.32 1.20
N SER A 382 -7.89 -13.32 1.83
CA SER A 382 -9.15 -13.93 1.37
C SER A 382 -10.39 -13.42 2.10
N LEU A 383 -10.29 -13.10 3.39
CA LEU A 383 -11.39 -12.84 4.34
C LEU A 383 -11.13 -11.61 5.22
N GLY A 384 -10.28 -10.69 4.76
CA GLY A 384 -9.70 -9.63 5.59
C GLY A 384 -10.72 -8.77 6.33
N GLU A 385 -11.82 -8.35 5.71
CA GLU A 385 -12.84 -7.58 6.43
C GLU A 385 -13.64 -8.41 7.44
N ALA A 386 -13.83 -9.73 7.20
CA ALA A 386 -14.45 -10.60 8.20
C ALA A 386 -13.56 -10.71 9.46
N VAL A 387 -12.24 -10.81 9.27
CA VAL A 387 -11.25 -10.75 10.35
C VAL A 387 -11.23 -9.36 10.99
N GLY A 388 -11.20 -8.31 10.18
CA GLY A 388 -11.16 -6.91 10.62
C GLY A 388 -12.32 -6.54 11.54
N ARG A 389 -13.52 -7.03 11.26
CA ARG A 389 -14.69 -6.84 12.13
C ARG A 389 -14.48 -7.40 13.53
N LEU A 390 -13.82 -8.55 13.64
CA LEU A 390 -13.50 -9.16 14.94
C LEU A 390 -12.33 -8.45 15.62
N TYR A 391 -11.36 -7.96 14.82
CA TYR A 391 -10.19 -7.22 15.31
C TYR A 391 -10.61 -5.92 15.97
N VAL A 392 -11.41 -5.09 15.32
CA VAL A 392 -11.80 -3.78 15.87
C VAL A 392 -12.68 -3.91 17.10
N ALA A 393 -13.53 -4.93 17.14
CA ALA A 393 -14.38 -5.22 18.32
C ALA A 393 -13.56 -5.53 19.59
N GLN A 394 -12.29 -5.98 19.44
CA GLN A 394 -11.44 -6.35 20.56
C GLN A 394 -10.31 -5.36 20.83
N TYR A 395 -9.78 -4.68 19.80
CA TYR A 395 -8.51 -3.96 19.89
C TYR A 395 -8.56 -2.48 19.49
N PHE A 396 -9.72 -1.94 19.12
CA PHE A 396 -9.84 -0.54 18.74
C PHE A 396 -10.90 0.18 19.60
N PRO A 397 -10.51 0.88 20.68
CA PRO A 397 -11.44 1.57 21.55
C PRO A 397 -12.00 2.85 20.90
N PRO A 398 -13.28 3.20 21.16
CA PRO A 398 -13.92 4.40 20.61
C PRO A 398 -13.18 5.71 20.90
N GLU A 399 -12.50 5.81 22.03
CA GLU A 399 -11.73 7.00 22.43
C GLU A 399 -10.57 7.28 21.48
N SER A 400 -9.95 6.24 20.92
CA SER A 400 -8.88 6.38 19.92
C SER A 400 -9.42 7.01 18.63
N LYS A 401 -10.62 6.60 18.18
CA LYS A 401 -11.28 7.18 17.00
C LYS A 401 -11.55 8.68 17.22
N ALA A 402 -12.08 9.07 18.38
CA ALA A 402 -12.40 10.46 18.69
C ALA A 402 -11.14 11.37 18.72
N LYS A 403 -10.05 10.90 19.34
CA LYS A 403 -8.78 11.65 19.37
C LYS A 403 -8.18 11.79 17.96
N MET A 404 -8.26 10.76 17.14
CA MET A 404 -7.80 10.83 15.75
C MET A 404 -8.62 11.80 14.91
N GLN A 405 -9.94 11.85 15.10
CA GLN A 405 -10.80 12.84 14.42
C GLN A 405 -10.37 14.27 14.77
N GLN A 406 -9.99 14.52 16.01
CA GLN A 406 -9.48 15.85 16.43
C GLN A 406 -8.14 16.16 15.75
N LEU A 407 -7.20 15.20 15.71
CA LEU A 407 -5.91 15.38 15.01
C LEU A 407 -6.11 15.70 13.52
N VAL A 408 -7.01 14.98 12.84
CA VAL A 408 -7.33 15.26 11.43
C VAL A 408 -7.87 16.69 11.29
N ALA A 409 -8.81 17.12 12.13
CA ALA A 409 -9.35 18.47 12.08
C ALA A 409 -8.28 19.55 12.33
N ASP A 410 -7.33 19.30 13.25
CA ASP A 410 -6.22 20.22 13.51
C ASP A 410 -5.29 20.33 12.29
N LEU A 411 -5.05 19.21 11.55
CA LEU A 411 -4.25 19.23 10.35
C LEU A 411 -4.99 19.88 9.15
N GLU A 412 -6.31 19.68 9.03
CA GLU A 412 -7.13 20.38 8.03
C GLU A 412 -7.05 21.91 8.23
N ALA A 413 -7.15 22.38 9.48
CA ALA A 413 -6.99 23.79 9.81
C ALA A 413 -5.58 24.29 9.46
N ALA A 414 -4.54 23.54 9.80
CA ALA A 414 -3.16 23.89 9.48
C ALA A 414 -2.92 23.96 7.96
N LEU A 415 -3.43 22.98 7.18
CA LEU A 415 -3.31 23.01 5.72
C LEU A 415 -4.06 24.22 5.12
N SER A 416 -5.22 24.58 5.66
CA SER A 416 -5.95 25.79 5.24
C SER A 416 -5.11 27.07 5.44
N GLU A 417 -4.51 27.25 6.62
CA GLU A 417 -3.62 28.40 6.90
C GLU A 417 -2.40 28.42 5.99
N ARG A 418 -1.82 27.25 5.73
CA ARG A 418 -0.66 27.14 4.84
C ARG A 418 -1.00 27.45 3.38
N ILE A 419 -2.15 27.01 2.85
CA ILE A 419 -2.62 27.39 1.51
C ILE A 419 -2.73 28.91 1.40
N ASP A 420 -3.28 29.58 2.42
CA ASP A 420 -3.39 31.04 2.45
C ASP A 420 -2.01 31.74 2.45
N ALA A 421 -1.04 31.16 3.13
CA ALA A 421 0.32 31.71 3.24
C ALA A 421 1.19 31.51 2.00
N LEU A 422 0.82 30.63 1.03
CA LEU A 422 1.63 30.38 -0.16
C LEU A 422 1.79 31.64 -0.99
N ASP A 423 3.04 32.05 -1.20
CA ASP A 423 3.41 33.26 -1.99
C ASP A 423 3.40 33.03 -3.52
N TRP A 424 3.42 31.77 -3.93
CA TRP A 424 3.57 31.36 -5.33
C TRP A 424 2.26 30.96 -6.02
N MET A 425 1.20 30.71 -5.25
CA MET A 425 -0.09 30.25 -5.76
C MET A 425 -1.04 31.45 -5.93
N THR A 426 -1.70 31.52 -7.10
CA THR A 426 -2.67 32.58 -7.38
C THR A 426 -3.93 32.44 -6.50
N PRO A 427 -4.66 33.54 -6.21
CA PRO A 427 -5.90 33.48 -5.45
C PRO A 427 -6.93 32.52 -6.02
N GLN A 428 -6.99 32.39 -7.37
CA GLN A 428 -7.89 31.46 -8.04
C GLN A 428 -7.58 30.00 -7.67
N THR A 429 -6.32 29.61 -7.71
CA THR A 429 -5.91 28.22 -7.36
C THR A 429 -6.07 27.99 -5.87
N LYS A 430 -5.78 28.97 -5.00
CA LYS A 430 -6.03 28.87 -3.54
C LYS A 430 -7.50 28.60 -3.24
N THR A 431 -8.43 29.32 -3.89
CA THR A 431 -9.87 29.04 -3.73
C THR A 431 -10.21 27.60 -4.07
N ARG A 432 -9.68 27.08 -5.18
CA ARG A 432 -9.90 25.68 -5.59
C ARG A 432 -9.25 24.68 -4.64
N ALA A 433 -8.08 25.02 -4.09
CA ALA A 433 -7.42 24.19 -3.09
C ALA A 433 -8.25 24.10 -1.80
N HIS A 434 -8.84 25.21 -1.34
CA HIS A 434 -9.77 25.21 -0.20
C HIS A 434 -11.05 24.43 -0.50
N GLU A 435 -11.62 24.54 -1.71
CA GLU A 435 -12.76 23.71 -2.12
C GLU A 435 -12.43 22.20 -2.03
N LYS A 436 -11.23 21.82 -2.45
CA LYS A 436 -10.78 20.43 -2.38
C LYS A 436 -10.54 19.98 -0.96
N LEU A 437 -9.90 20.80 -0.12
CA LEU A 437 -9.69 20.51 1.30
C LEU A 437 -11.03 20.36 2.03
N ALA A 438 -11.99 21.25 1.81
CA ALA A 438 -13.31 21.18 2.43
C ALA A 438 -14.13 19.94 2.01
N ALA A 439 -13.75 19.29 0.91
CA ALA A 439 -14.38 18.07 0.40
C ALA A 439 -13.65 16.78 0.84
N PHE A 440 -12.59 16.87 1.66
CA PHE A 440 -11.91 15.69 2.17
C PHE A 440 -12.84 14.86 3.04
N THR A 441 -12.78 13.54 2.85
CA THR A 441 -13.54 12.58 3.65
C THR A 441 -12.58 11.74 4.50
N PRO A 442 -12.43 12.03 5.80
CA PRO A 442 -11.59 11.20 6.66
C PRO A 442 -12.31 9.91 7.07
N LYS A 443 -11.65 8.78 6.87
CA LYS A 443 -12.07 7.45 7.28
C LYS A 443 -11.12 6.89 8.34
N ILE A 444 -11.60 6.65 9.55
CA ILE A 444 -10.76 6.32 10.71
C ILE A 444 -11.20 5.01 11.35
N GLY A 445 -10.25 4.10 11.47
CA GLY A 445 -10.36 2.85 12.20
C GLY A 445 -10.91 1.69 11.39
N TYR A 446 -12.14 1.79 10.89
CA TYR A 446 -12.81 0.69 10.20
C TYR A 446 -14.01 1.17 9.38
N PRO A 447 -14.45 0.40 8.35
CA PRO A 447 -15.59 0.74 7.51
C PRO A 447 -16.92 0.58 8.28
N ASP A 448 -17.89 1.46 7.98
CA ASP A 448 -19.24 1.36 8.55
C ASP A 448 -20.03 0.19 7.95
N LYS A 449 -19.70 -0.22 6.73
CA LYS A 449 -20.31 -1.32 5.99
C LYS A 449 -19.26 -2.38 5.67
N TRP A 450 -19.53 -3.61 6.06
CA TRP A 450 -18.64 -4.76 5.87
C TRP A 450 -19.00 -5.56 4.63
N LYS A 451 -18.00 -6.13 3.94
CA LYS A 451 -18.21 -7.05 2.82
C LYS A 451 -18.92 -8.32 3.30
N ASP A 452 -19.84 -8.81 2.48
CA ASP A 452 -20.58 -10.05 2.71
C ASP A 452 -19.86 -11.24 2.04
N TYR A 453 -19.30 -12.11 2.85
CA TYR A 453 -18.62 -13.33 2.40
C TYR A 453 -19.54 -14.57 2.36
N SER A 454 -20.85 -14.43 2.53
CA SER A 454 -21.79 -15.56 2.59
C SER A 454 -21.77 -16.45 1.34
N LYS A 455 -21.42 -15.89 0.18
CA LYS A 455 -21.27 -16.63 -1.08
C LYS A 455 -19.93 -17.38 -1.19
N LEU A 456 -18.93 -17.10 -0.34
CA LEU A 456 -17.63 -17.75 -0.38
C LEU A 456 -17.67 -19.09 0.36
N SER A 457 -17.48 -20.19 -0.36
CA SER A 457 -17.40 -21.53 0.24
C SER A 457 -15.96 -21.83 0.66
N VAL A 458 -15.76 -22.09 1.96
CA VAL A 458 -14.46 -22.50 2.52
C VAL A 458 -14.58 -23.90 3.09
N ARG A 459 -13.58 -24.76 2.81
CA ARG A 459 -13.48 -26.14 3.27
C ARG A 459 -12.18 -26.37 4.05
N ARG A 460 -12.30 -27.09 5.14
CA ARG A 460 -11.18 -27.39 6.02
C ARG A 460 -10.14 -28.34 5.41
N ASP A 461 -10.54 -29.14 4.43
CA ASP A 461 -9.74 -30.21 3.79
C ASP A 461 -9.29 -29.86 2.36
N ASP A 462 -9.51 -28.62 1.89
CA ASP A 462 -9.27 -28.24 0.52
C ASP A 462 -8.58 -26.85 0.41
N LEU A 463 -7.32 -26.77 0.82
CA LEU A 463 -6.58 -25.51 0.85
C LEU A 463 -6.51 -24.82 -0.52
N LEU A 464 -6.02 -25.52 -1.56
CA LEU A 464 -5.87 -24.92 -2.89
C LEU A 464 -7.21 -24.57 -3.51
N GLY A 465 -8.26 -25.37 -3.24
CA GLY A 465 -9.62 -25.04 -3.62
C GLY A 465 -10.16 -23.80 -2.89
N ASN A 466 -9.80 -23.58 -1.63
CA ASN A 466 -10.13 -22.33 -0.92
C ASN A 466 -9.49 -21.12 -1.57
N VAL A 467 -8.20 -21.19 -1.92
CA VAL A 467 -7.48 -20.12 -2.63
C VAL A 467 -8.18 -19.76 -3.94
N ARG A 468 -8.55 -20.79 -4.73
CA ARG A 468 -9.23 -20.59 -6.02
C ARG A 468 -10.61 -19.96 -5.83
N ARG A 469 -11.45 -20.50 -4.94
CA ARG A 469 -12.78 -19.96 -4.64
C ARG A 469 -12.73 -18.53 -4.10
N ALA A 470 -11.72 -18.20 -3.31
CA ALA A 470 -11.52 -16.83 -2.83
C ALA A 470 -11.15 -15.87 -3.97
N ALA A 471 -10.25 -16.28 -4.88
CA ALA A 471 -9.90 -15.48 -6.06
C ALA A 471 -11.11 -15.27 -7.00
N GLU A 472 -11.87 -16.32 -7.26
CA GLU A 472 -13.12 -16.26 -8.05
C GLU A 472 -14.17 -15.36 -7.37
N TRP A 473 -14.33 -15.47 -6.04
CA TRP A 473 -15.28 -14.65 -5.29
C TRP A 473 -14.87 -13.16 -5.35
N GLN A 474 -13.59 -12.85 -5.16
CA GLN A 474 -13.08 -11.48 -5.24
C GLN A 474 -13.29 -10.89 -6.63
N TRP A 475 -13.01 -11.66 -7.68
CA TRP A 475 -13.24 -11.22 -9.05
C TRP A 475 -14.73 -10.98 -9.34
N ASN A 476 -15.59 -11.93 -9.00
CA ASN A 476 -17.03 -11.81 -9.18
C ASN A 476 -17.61 -10.61 -8.39
N TYR A 477 -17.11 -10.36 -7.18
CA TYR A 477 -17.47 -9.18 -6.40
C TYR A 477 -17.14 -7.89 -7.15
N GLN A 478 -15.97 -7.82 -7.79
CA GLN A 478 -15.59 -6.66 -8.60
C GLN A 478 -16.48 -6.51 -9.85
N VAL A 479 -16.75 -7.59 -10.57
CA VAL A 479 -17.59 -7.58 -11.78
C VAL A 479 -19.04 -7.19 -11.47
N GLU A 480 -19.61 -7.71 -10.38
CA GLU A 480 -20.98 -7.38 -9.93
C GLU A 480 -21.19 -5.89 -9.63
N ARG A 481 -20.10 -5.11 -9.45
CA ARG A 481 -20.18 -3.67 -9.16
C ARG A 481 -20.22 -2.80 -10.43
N LEU A 482 -19.75 -3.30 -11.57
CA LEU A 482 -19.56 -2.50 -12.81
C LEU A 482 -20.81 -1.78 -13.30
N ASP A 483 -22.00 -2.31 -13.00
CA ASP A 483 -23.29 -1.71 -13.39
C ASP A 483 -23.98 -0.96 -12.23
N LYS A 484 -23.26 -0.77 -11.12
CA LYS A 484 -23.75 -0.03 -9.94
C LYS A 484 -23.03 1.31 -9.81
N PRO A 485 -23.64 2.29 -9.16
CA PRO A 485 -22.92 3.47 -8.71
C PRO A 485 -21.75 3.05 -7.80
N VAL A 486 -20.70 3.85 -7.82
CA VAL A 486 -19.54 3.60 -6.96
C VAL A 486 -19.94 3.67 -5.48
N ASP A 487 -19.61 2.63 -4.74
CA ASP A 487 -19.83 2.59 -3.29
C ASP A 487 -18.65 3.24 -2.56
N ARG A 488 -18.79 4.52 -2.23
CA ARG A 488 -17.76 5.29 -1.51
C ARG A 488 -17.55 4.87 -0.07
N SER A 489 -18.40 4.00 0.50
CA SER A 489 -18.22 3.47 1.84
C SER A 489 -17.15 2.38 1.92
N GLU A 490 -16.76 1.80 0.77
CA GLU A 490 -15.73 0.75 0.71
C GLU A 490 -14.35 1.26 1.09
N TRP A 491 -13.57 0.38 1.72
CA TRP A 491 -12.17 0.59 2.05
C TRP A 491 -11.29 -0.30 1.18
N GLN A 492 -10.08 0.20 0.84
CA GLN A 492 -9.08 -0.57 0.09
C GLN A 492 -8.21 -1.42 1.03
N MET A 493 -8.01 -0.95 2.26
CA MET A 493 -7.25 -1.63 3.31
C MET A 493 -8.17 -2.19 4.39
N THR A 494 -7.71 -3.25 5.06
CA THR A 494 -8.41 -3.84 6.19
C THR A 494 -8.07 -3.13 7.51
N PRO A 495 -8.93 -3.16 8.54
CA PRO A 495 -8.65 -2.49 9.82
C PRO A 495 -7.40 -3.00 10.55
N GLN A 496 -6.97 -4.23 10.32
CA GLN A 496 -5.78 -4.83 10.93
C GLN A 496 -4.48 -4.57 10.16
N GLU A 497 -4.56 -3.88 9.03
CA GLU A 497 -3.39 -3.49 8.21
C GLU A 497 -2.68 -2.28 8.82
N ILE A 498 -1.33 -2.32 8.81
CA ILE A 498 -0.49 -1.23 9.34
C ILE A 498 -0.11 -0.32 8.17
N ASN A 499 -1.02 0.54 7.81
CA ASN A 499 -0.81 1.51 6.73
C ASN A 499 -1.86 2.64 6.80
N ALA A 500 -1.77 3.60 5.87
CA ALA A 500 -2.74 4.63 5.58
C ALA A 500 -2.76 4.88 4.07
N TYR A 501 -3.76 5.58 3.54
CA TYR A 501 -3.78 5.97 2.14
C TYR A 501 -4.68 7.18 1.87
N TYR A 502 -4.34 7.92 0.82
CA TYR A 502 -5.21 8.87 0.15
C TYR A 502 -5.80 8.24 -1.11
N ASN A 503 -7.11 8.44 -1.32
CA ASN A 503 -7.79 8.03 -2.55
C ASN A 503 -8.31 9.28 -3.29
N PRO A 504 -7.62 9.73 -4.37
CA PRO A 504 -7.96 10.97 -5.05
C PRO A 504 -9.36 10.97 -5.67
N SER A 505 -9.88 9.82 -5.97
CA SER A 505 -11.15 9.68 -6.62
C SER A 505 -12.34 9.70 -5.67
N ASN A 506 -12.12 9.43 -4.40
CA ASN A 506 -13.07 9.70 -3.33
C ASN A 506 -12.73 11.00 -2.59
N ASN A 507 -11.57 11.59 -2.89
CA ASN A 507 -10.99 12.66 -2.11
C ASN A 507 -11.00 12.33 -0.62
N GLU A 508 -10.53 11.12 -0.29
CA GLU A 508 -10.59 10.53 1.06
C GLU A 508 -9.21 10.18 1.60
N ILE A 509 -9.04 10.34 2.90
CA ILE A 509 -7.87 9.91 3.67
C ILE A 509 -8.31 8.79 4.63
N VAL A 510 -7.56 7.69 4.66
CA VAL A 510 -7.98 6.48 5.36
C VAL A 510 -6.89 5.98 6.30
N PHE A 511 -7.27 5.76 7.57
CA PHE A 511 -6.37 5.31 8.64
C PHE A 511 -6.93 4.05 9.29
N PRO A 512 -6.48 2.85 8.92
CA PRO A 512 -6.85 1.59 9.56
C PRO A 512 -6.57 1.58 11.07
N ALA A 513 -7.36 0.82 11.83
CA ALA A 513 -7.25 0.77 13.29
C ALA A 513 -5.87 0.36 13.80
N ALA A 514 -5.19 -0.51 13.06
CA ALA A 514 -3.95 -1.12 13.53
C ALA A 514 -2.74 -0.19 13.51
N ILE A 515 -2.70 0.87 12.65
CA ILE A 515 -1.63 1.87 12.69
C ILE A 515 -1.80 2.85 13.88
N LEU A 516 -3.01 2.98 14.43
CA LEU A 516 -3.33 3.94 15.49
C LEU A 516 -2.88 3.45 16.86
N GLN A 517 -1.60 3.08 16.97
CA GLN A 517 -0.93 2.55 18.15
C GLN A 517 0.52 3.06 18.26
N PRO A 518 1.15 2.99 19.46
CA PRO A 518 2.54 3.37 19.62
C PRO A 518 3.49 2.56 18.69
N PRO A 519 4.45 3.21 18.01
CA PRO A 519 4.92 4.59 18.21
C PRO A 519 4.21 5.65 17.38
N PHE A 520 3.24 5.30 16.51
CA PHE A 520 2.55 6.28 15.65
C PHE A 520 1.57 7.13 16.45
N PHE A 521 0.73 6.49 17.26
CA PHE A 521 -0.26 7.17 18.09
C PHE A 521 -0.30 6.59 19.50
N ASP A 522 -0.09 7.43 20.49
CA ASP A 522 -0.28 7.09 21.91
C ASP A 522 -1.11 8.18 22.59
N PRO A 523 -2.34 7.86 23.03
CA PRO A 523 -3.20 8.85 23.70
C PRO A 523 -2.62 9.43 24.99
N ASN A 524 -1.55 8.84 25.54
CA ASN A 524 -0.87 9.25 26.75
C ASN A 524 0.52 9.90 26.48
N ALA A 525 0.97 9.95 25.21
CA ALA A 525 2.20 10.62 24.86
C ALA A 525 2.05 12.15 24.84
N ASP A 526 3.21 12.84 24.88
CA ASP A 526 3.27 14.29 24.69
C ASP A 526 2.68 14.68 23.30
N PRO A 527 1.89 15.76 23.20
CA PRO A 527 1.31 16.16 21.92
C PRO A 527 2.33 16.31 20.79
N ALA A 528 3.53 16.90 21.07
CA ALA A 528 4.58 17.03 20.05
C ALA A 528 4.96 15.68 19.43
N VAL A 529 4.95 14.62 20.24
CA VAL A 529 5.26 13.27 19.77
C VAL A 529 4.17 12.74 18.84
N ASN A 530 2.89 12.87 19.22
CA ASN A 530 1.78 12.44 18.36
C ASN A 530 1.70 13.23 17.05
N PHE A 531 1.92 14.56 17.10
CA PHE A 531 1.96 15.37 15.88
C PHE A 531 3.18 15.03 15.00
N GLY A 532 4.36 14.79 15.58
CA GLY A 532 5.55 14.39 14.85
C GLY A 532 5.48 12.98 14.26
N ALA A 533 4.68 12.09 14.85
CA ALA A 533 4.48 10.72 14.41
C ALA A 533 3.22 10.59 13.52
N ILE A 534 2.06 10.24 14.09
CA ILE A 534 0.84 10.04 13.30
C ILE A 534 0.36 11.33 12.63
N GLY A 535 0.59 12.50 13.23
CA GLY A 535 0.26 13.78 12.61
C GLY A 535 1.00 13.98 11.28
N ALA A 536 2.30 13.65 11.23
CA ALA A 536 3.07 13.71 9.99
C ALA A 536 2.54 12.70 8.95
N VAL A 537 2.06 11.52 9.36
CA VAL A 537 1.42 10.54 8.45
C VAL A 537 0.08 11.08 7.94
N ILE A 538 -0.76 11.66 8.79
CA ILE A 538 -2.02 12.28 8.36
C ILE A 538 -1.76 13.39 7.36
N GLY A 539 -0.79 14.28 7.65
CA GLY A 539 -0.40 15.35 6.74
C GLY A 539 0.18 14.84 5.42
N HIS A 540 0.90 13.70 5.44
CA HIS A 540 1.39 13.01 4.26
C HIS A 540 0.23 12.56 3.35
N GLU A 541 -0.77 11.88 3.90
CA GLU A 541 -1.96 11.45 3.14
C GLU A 541 -2.76 12.63 2.60
N MET A 542 -2.93 13.69 3.39
CA MET A 542 -3.54 14.93 2.91
C MET A 542 -2.70 15.58 1.81
N GLY A 543 -1.38 15.51 1.90
CA GLY A 543 -0.41 16.00 0.93
C GLY A 543 -0.56 15.34 -0.44
N HIS A 544 -0.93 14.05 -0.48
CA HIS A 544 -1.23 13.35 -1.72
C HIS A 544 -2.42 13.96 -2.48
N GLY A 545 -3.34 14.65 -1.82
CA GLY A 545 -4.37 15.44 -2.51
C GLY A 545 -3.81 16.56 -3.38
N PHE A 546 -2.57 16.98 -3.13
CA PHE A 546 -1.93 18.14 -3.72
C PHE A 546 -0.53 17.85 -4.28
N ASP A 547 -0.11 16.59 -4.35
CA ASP A 547 1.14 16.17 -4.96
C ASP A 547 1.12 16.30 -6.49
N ASP A 548 2.14 15.84 -7.19
CA ASP A 548 2.28 15.97 -8.63
C ASP A 548 1.19 15.22 -9.42
N GLN A 549 0.54 14.22 -8.83
CA GLN A 549 -0.56 13.46 -9.44
C GLN A 549 -1.92 13.84 -8.83
N GLY A 550 -2.04 13.85 -7.50
CA GLY A 550 -3.31 14.15 -6.81
C GLY A 550 -3.86 15.53 -7.11
N ARG A 551 -2.99 16.55 -7.37
CA ARG A 551 -3.41 17.87 -7.84
C ARG A 551 -4.21 17.85 -9.17
N LYS A 552 -4.14 16.76 -9.93
CA LYS A 552 -4.89 16.60 -11.18
C LYS A 552 -6.34 16.15 -10.96
N PHE A 553 -6.75 15.90 -9.70
CA PHE A 553 -8.10 15.52 -9.33
C PHE A 553 -8.79 16.65 -8.56
N GLY A 554 -10.02 16.97 -8.95
CA GLY A 554 -10.83 17.98 -8.31
C GLY A 554 -11.43 17.55 -6.97
N PRO A 555 -12.17 18.45 -6.28
CA PRO A 555 -12.83 18.16 -5.01
C PRO A 555 -13.87 17.03 -5.10
N ASP A 556 -14.43 16.79 -6.27
CA ASP A 556 -15.37 15.71 -6.56
C ASP A 556 -14.69 14.39 -6.96
N GLY A 557 -13.36 14.36 -7.01
CA GLY A 557 -12.56 13.21 -7.41
C GLY A 557 -12.38 13.04 -8.93
N ALA A 558 -12.98 13.89 -9.77
CA ALA A 558 -12.80 13.80 -11.21
C ALA A 558 -11.43 14.34 -11.64
N MET A 559 -10.73 13.59 -12.48
CA MET A 559 -9.47 14.03 -13.09
C MET A 559 -9.72 15.18 -14.07
N ARG A 560 -9.21 16.36 -13.73
CA ARG A 560 -9.28 17.57 -14.55
C ARG A 560 -8.20 18.57 -14.11
N ASP A 561 -7.74 19.37 -15.05
CA ASP A 561 -6.87 20.49 -14.72
C ASP A 561 -7.71 21.62 -14.09
N TRP A 562 -7.40 21.97 -12.83
CA TRP A 562 -8.08 23.03 -12.10
C TRP A 562 -7.11 24.13 -11.62
N TRP A 563 -5.82 23.93 -11.88
CA TRP A 563 -4.77 24.91 -11.61
C TRP A 563 -4.63 25.92 -12.75
N THR A 564 -4.13 27.13 -12.44
CA THR A 564 -3.67 28.00 -13.50
C THR A 564 -2.37 27.46 -14.11
N ALA A 565 -2.14 27.75 -15.39
CA ALA A 565 -0.92 27.32 -16.06
C ALA A 565 0.34 27.90 -15.38
N ALA A 566 0.25 29.13 -14.84
CA ALA A 566 1.33 29.76 -14.10
C ALA A 566 1.66 28.99 -12.80
N ASP A 567 0.65 28.64 -12.01
CA ASP A 567 0.83 27.90 -10.76
C ASP A 567 1.39 26.50 -11.05
N ALA A 568 0.88 25.82 -12.08
CA ALA A 568 1.39 24.52 -12.51
C ALA A 568 2.86 24.58 -12.92
N GLN A 569 3.30 25.64 -13.58
CA GLN A 569 4.70 25.86 -13.95
C GLN A 569 5.59 26.07 -12.73
N VAL A 570 5.17 26.91 -11.77
CA VAL A 570 5.92 27.14 -10.51
C VAL A 570 6.02 25.86 -9.71
N PHE A 571 4.92 25.12 -9.56
CA PHE A 571 4.92 23.82 -8.88
C PHE A 571 5.91 22.85 -9.52
N THR A 572 5.88 22.71 -10.86
CA THR A 572 6.79 21.84 -11.61
C THR A 572 8.26 22.24 -11.40
N ALA A 573 8.57 23.54 -11.36
CA ALA A 573 9.92 23.99 -11.07
C ALA A 573 10.37 23.66 -9.63
N ARG A 574 9.48 23.73 -8.64
CA ARG A 574 9.74 23.37 -7.25
C ARG A 574 9.92 21.86 -7.09
N THR A 575 9.05 21.06 -7.69
CA THR A 575 9.16 19.59 -7.67
C THR A 575 10.41 19.09 -8.39
N ALA A 576 10.84 19.72 -9.47
CA ALA A 576 12.10 19.39 -10.15
C ALA A 576 13.33 19.55 -9.23
N ARG A 577 13.32 20.52 -8.31
CA ARG A 577 14.39 20.68 -7.30
C ARG A 577 14.34 19.54 -6.29
N LEU A 578 13.15 19.11 -5.85
CA LEU A 578 12.98 17.98 -4.94
C LEU A 578 13.43 16.67 -5.61
N ILE A 579 13.03 16.43 -6.87
CA ILE A 579 13.49 15.30 -7.68
C ILE A 579 15.02 15.24 -7.70
N LYS A 580 15.67 16.39 -7.98
CA LYS A 580 17.13 16.45 -8.02
C LYS A 580 17.74 16.12 -6.66
N GLN A 581 17.22 16.71 -5.57
CA GLN A 581 17.70 16.48 -4.22
C GLN A 581 17.68 14.98 -3.86
N PHE A 582 16.56 14.30 -4.12
CA PHE A 582 16.45 12.89 -3.83
C PHE A 582 17.25 12.00 -4.78
N SER A 583 17.40 12.39 -6.06
CA SER A 583 18.24 11.66 -7.03
C SER A 583 19.76 11.76 -6.70
N ASP A 584 20.17 12.70 -5.87
CA ASP A 584 21.54 12.79 -5.39
C ASP A 584 21.85 11.80 -4.24
N PHE A 585 20.83 11.28 -3.55
CA PHE A 585 21.02 10.29 -2.48
C PHE A 585 21.45 8.93 -3.03
N GLU A 586 22.52 8.40 -2.46
CA GLU A 586 23.05 7.07 -2.74
C GLU A 586 22.71 6.12 -1.60
N ALA A 587 21.91 5.11 -1.90
CA ALA A 587 21.44 4.13 -0.92
C ALA A 587 22.43 2.97 -0.73
N LEU A 588 23.04 2.52 -1.83
CA LEU A 588 24.09 1.52 -1.88
C LEU A 588 25.18 2.01 -2.87
N PRO A 589 26.42 1.54 -2.78
CA PRO A 589 27.46 1.93 -3.72
C PRO A 589 27.01 1.81 -5.18
N GLY A 590 26.97 2.95 -5.90
CA GLY A 590 26.51 3.04 -7.29
C GLY A 590 24.99 2.96 -7.49
N LEU A 591 24.18 2.81 -6.44
CA LEU A 591 22.73 2.74 -6.53
C LEU A 591 22.08 3.96 -5.87
N LYS A 592 21.57 4.86 -6.69
CA LYS A 592 20.88 6.08 -6.25
C LYS A 592 19.38 5.92 -6.25
N VAL A 593 18.71 6.76 -5.44
CA VAL A 593 17.25 6.88 -5.43
C VAL A 593 16.76 7.41 -6.78
N ASN A 594 15.67 6.85 -7.30
CA ASN A 594 14.97 7.41 -8.45
C ASN A 594 14.02 8.53 -7.98
N GLY A 595 14.55 9.75 -7.84
CA GLY A 595 13.79 10.89 -7.34
C GLY A 595 12.57 11.25 -8.18
N ALA A 596 12.53 10.89 -9.46
CA ALA A 596 11.35 11.09 -10.32
C ALA A 596 10.24 10.09 -9.99
N ASN A 597 10.60 8.84 -9.65
CA ASN A 597 9.64 7.85 -9.19
C ASN A 597 9.09 8.19 -7.80
N THR A 598 9.97 8.66 -6.90
CA THR A 598 9.61 8.90 -5.48
C THR A 598 9.06 10.30 -5.21
N VAL A 599 8.86 11.16 -6.21
CA VAL A 599 8.54 12.57 -5.99
C VAL A 599 7.21 12.80 -5.28
N GLY A 600 6.17 12.04 -5.56
CA GLY A 600 4.86 12.16 -4.89
C GLY A 600 4.99 11.90 -3.40
N GLU A 601 5.66 10.80 -3.04
CA GLU A 601 5.95 10.40 -1.67
C GLU A 601 6.81 11.45 -0.94
N ASN A 602 7.82 12.00 -1.62
CA ASN A 602 8.68 13.02 -1.06
C ASN A 602 7.95 14.36 -0.87
N ILE A 603 6.96 14.68 -1.71
CA ILE A 603 6.06 15.84 -1.54
C ILE A 603 5.15 15.61 -0.34
N GLY A 604 4.58 14.40 -0.22
CA GLY A 604 3.76 13.98 0.93
C GLY A 604 4.52 14.11 2.25
N ASP A 605 5.76 13.59 2.32
CA ASP A 605 6.61 13.70 3.50
C ASP A 605 6.94 15.16 3.87
N LEU A 606 7.37 15.97 2.90
CA LEU A 606 7.75 17.37 3.14
C LEU A 606 6.52 18.21 3.53
N GLY A 607 5.42 18.09 2.79
CA GLY A 607 4.18 18.81 3.04
C GLY A 607 3.53 18.36 4.34
N GLY A 608 3.47 17.04 4.56
CA GLY A 608 2.89 16.44 5.76
C GLY A 608 3.59 16.85 7.03
N LEU A 609 4.91 16.85 7.02
CA LEU A 609 5.71 17.28 8.17
C LEU A 609 5.51 18.78 8.49
N ASN A 610 5.44 19.62 7.46
CA ASN A 610 5.12 21.04 7.62
C ASN A 610 3.71 21.26 8.19
N MET A 611 2.70 20.56 7.65
CA MET A 611 1.31 20.64 8.14
C MET A 611 1.20 20.17 9.59
N ALA A 612 1.85 19.06 9.94
CA ALA A 612 1.84 18.52 11.29
C ALA A 612 2.52 19.44 12.30
N HIS A 613 3.61 20.11 11.91
CA HIS A 613 4.28 21.08 12.78
C HIS A 613 3.40 22.31 13.01
N GLU A 614 2.74 22.83 11.98
CA GLU A 614 1.80 23.94 12.13
C GLU A 614 0.60 23.56 12.98
N ALA A 615 0.01 22.37 12.77
CA ALA A 615 -1.07 21.84 13.59
C ALA A 615 -0.64 21.71 15.07
N TYR A 616 0.58 21.23 15.32
CA TYR A 616 1.14 21.21 16.68
C TYR A 616 1.19 22.61 17.30
N ARG A 617 1.67 23.62 16.56
CA ARG A 617 1.71 25.02 17.04
C ARG A 617 0.31 25.57 17.34
N ILE A 618 -0.66 25.30 16.45
CA ILE A 618 -2.07 25.69 16.67
C ILE A 618 -2.60 25.04 17.95
N SER A 619 -2.30 23.76 18.17
CA SER A 619 -2.76 23.01 19.36
C SER A 619 -2.27 23.59 20.69
N LEU A 620 -1.14 24.30 20.70
CA LEU A 620 -0.60 24.99 21.88
C LEU A 620 -1.39 26.26 22.27
N LYS A 621 -2.26 26.78 21.40
CA LYS A 621 -3.09 27.98 21.65
C LYS A 621 -2.29 29.17 22.17
N GLY A 622 -1.09 29.37 21.58
CA GLY A 622 -0.18 30.47 21.95
C GLY A 622 0.59 30.25 23.26
N GLN A 623 0.44 29.11 23.93
CA GLN A 623 1.21 28.78 25.13
C GLN A 623 2.56 28.15 24.73
N PRO A 624 3.64 28.43 25.48
CA PRO A 624 4.92 27.77 25.22
C PRO A 624 4.82 26.27 25.56
N ALA A 625 5.42 25.44 24.70
CA ALA A 625 5.53 24.03 25.00
C ALA A 625 6.42 23.75 26.21
N ALA A 626 6.05 22.77 27.02
CA ALA A 626 6.89 22.34 28.13
C ALA A 626 8.24 21.83 27.65
N VAL A 627 9.30 22.04 28.41
CA VAL A 627 10.59 21.36 28.20
C VAL A 627 10.57 20.06 28.99
N LEU A 628 10.75 18.93 28.33
CA LEU A 628 10.76 17.60 28.94
C LEU A 628 12.12 16.94 28.69
N ASP A 629 12.78 16.47 29.73
CA ASP A 629 14.13 15.91 29.69
C ASP A 629 15.16 16.76 28.89
N GLY A 630 15.03 18.10 29.03
CA GLY A 630 15.88 19.06 28.33
C GLY A 630 15.52 19.29 26.85
N LEU A 631 14.51 18.64 26.31
CA LEU A 631 14.04 18.77 24.95
C LEU A 631 12.89 19.77 24.82
N SER A 632 13.00 20.72 23.88
CA SER A 632 11.89 21.60 23.51
C SER A 632 10.75 20.79 22.82
N GLY A 633 9.57 21.40 22.65
CA GLY A 633 8.49 20.80 21.89
C GLY A 633 8.87 20.47 20.46
N ASP A 634 9.54 21.39 19.76
CA ASP A 634 10.00 21.19 18.38
C ASP A 634 11.03 20.06 18.28
N GLN A 635 11.95 19.97 19.25
CA GLN A 635 12.91 18.85 19.28
C GLN A 635 12.21 17.53 19.44
N ARG A 636 11.22 17.42 20.33
CA ARG A 636 10.43 16.17 20.49
C ARG A 636 9.62 15.83 19.25
N PHE A 637 9.06 16.83 18.58
CA PHE A 637 8.33 16.66 17.32
C PHE A 637 9.20 16.03 16.23
N PHE A 638 10.36 16.63 15.93
CA PHE A 638 11.25 16.12 14.88
C PHE A 638 11.90 14.77 15.25
N LEU A 639 12.20 14.55 16.54
CA LEU A 639 12.68 13.25 17.00
C LEU A 639 11.61 12.16 16.82
N ALA A 640 10.35 12.45 17.14
CA ALA A 640 9.24 11.51 16.92
C ALA A 640 9.10 11.14 15.45
N TYR A 641 9.14 12.12 14.56
CA TYR A 641 9.17 11.88 13.11
C TYR A 641 10.31 10.96 12.70
N ALA A 642 11.53 11.25 13.12
CA ALA A 642 12.67 10.42 12.77
C ALA A 642 12.57 8.99 13.34
N GLN A 643 11.99 8.81 14.53
CA GLN A 643 11.85 7.52 15.19
C GLN A 643 10.76 6.63 14.60
N VAL A 644 9.69 7.18 14.02
CA VAL A 644 8.69 6.36 13.31
C VAL A 644 9.21 5.85 11.97
N TRP A 645 10.22 6.50 11.40
CA TRP A 645 10.90 6.05 10.18
C TRP A 645 12.17 5.22 10.45
N ARG A 646 12.52 4.90 11.69
CA ARG A 646 13.70 4.08 11.96
C ARG A 646 13.50 2.68 11.42
N GLU A 647 14.27 2.30 10.43
CA GLU A 647 14.20 0.98 9.81
C GLU A 647 15.60 0.52 9.40
N LYS A 648 15.87 -0.76 9.62
CA LYS A 648 17.11 -1.42 9.25
C LYS A 648 16.82 -2.43 8.15
N TYR A 649 17.61 -2.42 7.09
CA TYR A 649 17.44 -3.28 5.92
C TYR A 649 18.61 -4.25 5.77
N ARG A 650 18.32 -5.45 5.23
CA ARG A 650 19.36 -6.24 4.56
C ARG A 650 19.59 -5.66 3.17
N GLU A 651 20.82 -5.81 2.62
CA GLU A 651 21.19 -5.16 1.36
C GLU A 651 20.25 -5.49 0.20
N GLY A 652 19.86 -6.77 0.06
CA GLY A 652 18.95 -7.19 -1.00
C GLY A 652 17.59 -6.52 -0.93
N ALA A 653 17.03 -6.38 0.29
CA ALA A 653 15.77 -5.66 0.52
C ALA A 653 15.90 -4.16 0.22
N LEU A 654 17.01 -3.52 0.63
CA LEU A 654 17.26 -2.11 0.33
C LEU A 654 17.37 -1.89 -1.18
N ARG A 655 18.07 -2.78 -1.90
CA ARG A 655 18.16 -2.75 -3.36
C ARG A 655 16.78 -2.85 -4.01
N GLU A 656 15.94 -3.77 -3.54
CA GLU A 656 14.56 -3.93 -4.05
C GLU A 656 13.74 -2.66 -3.87
N ILE A 657 13.78 -2.03 -2.69
CA ILE A 657 13.07 -0.77 -2.41
C ILE A 657 13.53 0.32 -3.38
N VAL A 658 14.84 0.53 -3.51
CA VAL A 658 15.37 1.60 -4.39
C VAL A 658 15.01 1.39 -5.86
N MET A 659 14.92 0.13 -6.31
CA MET A 659 14.71 -0.18 -7.72
C MET A 659 13.25 -0.33 -8.14
N SER A 660 12.34 -0.55 -7.18
CA SER A 660 10.99 -0.97 -7.52
C SER A 660 9.88 -0.34 -6.67
N ASN A 661 10.21 0.51 -5.68
CA ASN A 661 9.23 1.16 -4.82
C ASN A 661 9.12 2.66 -5.13
N GLU A 662 7.93 3.22 -4.96
CA GLU A 662 7.69 4.67 -5.06
C GLU A 662 8.12 5.45 -3.82
N HIS A 663 8.38 4.76 -2.70
CA HIS A 663 8.89 5.37 -1.48
C HIS A 663 10.41 5.41 -1.48
N SER A 664 10.97 6.50 -1.04
CA SER A 664 12.40 6.59 -0.71
C SER A 664 12.73 5.70 0.51
N PRO A 665 13.92 5.09 0.61
CA PRO A 665 14.35 4.40 1.83
C PRO A 665 14.21 5.28 3.08
N SER A 666 13.86 4.68 4.21
CA SER A 666 13.49 5.35 5.46
C SER A 666 14.49 6.42 5.93
N LYS A 667 15.80 6.19 5.74
CA LYS A 667 16.83 7.21 6.00
C LYS A 667 16.58 8.50 5.21
N PHE A 668 16.17 8.40 3.96
CA PHE A 668 15.96 9.54 3.08
C PHE A 668 14.58 10.18 3.27
N ARG A 669 13.60 9.45 3.80
CA ARG A 669 12.33 10.03 4.28
C ARG A 669 12.54 10.96 5.48
N VAL A 670 13.66 10.84 6.20
CA VAL A 670 14.06 11.74 7.29
C VAL A 670 15.00 12.83 6.80
N ASN A 671 16.14 12.44 6.23
CA ASN A 671 17.20 13.38 5.84
C ASN A 671 16.89 14.17 4.55
N GLY A 672 15.84 13.82 3.82
CA GLY A 672 15.40 14.53 2.63
C GLY A 672 14.48 15.73 2.93
N PRO A 673 13.35 15.56 3.63
CA PRO A 673 12.43 16.64 3.97
C PRO A 673 13.03 17.68 4.94
N LEU A 674 13.64 17.23 6.04
CA LEU A 674 14.09 18.11 7.13
C LEU A 674 14.97 19.28 6.72
N PRO A 675 15.94 19.14 5.78
CA PRO A 675 16.77 20.26 5.30
C PRO A 675 15.99 21.38 4.61
N ASN A 676 14.70 21.18 4.31
CA ASN A 676 13.83 22.17 3.70
C ASN A 676 12.94 22.92 4.72
N ILE A 677 13.02 22.58 6.04
CA ILE A 677 12.15 23.07 7.11
C ILE A 677 12.91 24.00 8.03
N ASP A 678 12.53 25.27 8.09
CA ASP A 678 13.26 26.32 8.85
C ASP A 678 13.27 26.05 10.36
N GLU A 679 12.19 25.50 10.90
CA GLU A 679 12.01 25.18 12.32
C GLU A 679 12.97 24.08 12.78
N TRP A 680 13.30 23.13 11.92
CA TRP A 680 14.28 22.11 12.24
C TRP A 680 15.70 22.71 12.44
N TYR A 681 16.07 23.71 11.63
CA TYR A 681 17.36 24.42 11.81
C TYR A 681 17.42 25.10 13.18
N SER A 682 16.33 25.74 13.58
CA SER A 682 16.23 26.42 14.87
C SER A 682 16.27 25.44 16.04
N ALA A 683 15.52 24.33 15.95
CA ALA A 683 15.43 23.32 17.00
C ALA A 683 16.77 22.63 17.28
N PHE A 684 17.58 22.38 16.24
CA PHE A 684 18.85 21.65 16.36
C PHE A 684 20.10 22.47 16.08
N SER A 685 19.98 23.79 15.98
CA SER A 685 21.10 24.72 15.73
C SER A 685 21.95 24.34 14.51
N VAL A 686 21.30 23.93 13.44
CA VAL A 686 21.94 23.52 12.18
C VAL A 686 22.52 24.75 11.45
N GLN A 687 23.79 24.69 11.02
CA GLN A 687 24.50 25.81 10.53
C GLN A 687 25.18 25.56 9.17
N PRO A 688 25.57 26.62 8.43
CA PRO A 688 26.42 26.48 7.25
C PRO A 688 27.66 25.64 7.56
N GLY A 689 27.92 24.63 6.76
CA GLY A 689 29.00 23.66 6.94
C GLY A 689 28.54 22.29 7.45
N ASP A 690 27.33 22.18 7.98
CA ASP A 690 26.69 20.86 8.24
C ASP A 690 26.32 20.21 6.92
N LYS A 691 26.38 18.86 6.84
CA LYS A 691 26.18 18.12 5.59
C LYS A 691 24.76 18.22 5.02
N LEU A 692 23.78 18.35 5.90
CA LEU A 692 22.36 18.52 5.52
C LEU A 692 21.96 19.98 5.35
N TYR A 693 22.89 20.94 5.49
CA TYR A 693 22.57 22.36 5.38
C TYR A 693 22.21 22.73 3.94
N ILE A 694 21.02 23.28 3.76
CA ILE A 694 20.55 23.93 2.52
C ILE A 694 20.35 25.42 2.81
N ARG A 695 20.90 26.30 1.95
CA ARG A 695 20.72 27.76 2.09
C ARG A 695 19.21 28.09 2.03
N PRO A 696 18.70 29.05 2.79
CA PRO A 696 17.26 29.38 2.85
C PRO A 696 16.61 29.62 1.46
N ALA A 697 17.34 30.24 0.51
CA ALA A 697 16.88 30.49 -0.85
C ALA A 697 16.79 29.20 -1.72
N ASP A 698 17.49 28.14 -1.31
CA ASP A 698 17.55 26.88 -2.05
C ASP A 698 16.63 25.81 -1.48
N ARG A 699 16.02 26.04 -0.29
CA ARG A 699 15.07 25.13 0.34
C ARG A 699 13.81 24.98 -0.54
N VAL A 700 13.37 23.76 -0.67
CA VAL A 700 12.14 23.45 -1.45
C VAL A 700 10.93 23.73 -0.55
N ARG A 701 10.08 24.65 -0.98
CA ARG A 701 8.84 25.02 -0.28
C ARG A 701 7.68 24.81 -1.23
N ILE A 702 6.89 23.76 -1.02
CA ILE A 702 5.73 23.43 -1.86
C ILE A 702 4.46 23.77 -1.08
N TRP A 703 4.24 23.13 0.09
CA TRP A 703 3.07 23.32 0.97
C TRP A 703 3.45 23.84 2.35
#